data_c9a21d6124c4a90b1c0907146b9ae915
#
_entry.id   c9a21d6124c4a90b1c0907146b9ae915
#
_cell.length_a   1.000
_cell.length_b   1.000
_cell.length_c   1.000
_cell.angle_alpha   90.00
_cell.angle_beta   90.00
_cell.angle_gamma   90.00
#
_symmetry.space_group_name_H-M   'P 1'
#
loop_
_entity.id
_entity.type
_entity.pdbx_description
1 polymer ?
#
loop_
_entity_poly.entity_id
_entity_poly.type
_entity_poly.pdbx_seq_one_letter_code
_entity_poly.pdbx_strand_id
1 'polypeptide(L)'
;MDVNIGVGNSNKTIFIGVDKNIKSQKDTIQGIDGLKGLAIIGVTLFHMFPNSVIGGFLGVSLFFLLSGYLLAFTTASQYKKGTYSIKNYMVRRIKRILLPLIIMIMIVLGTLYALVPEALAGVRSEVISILLGYNNWWQISQNADYFTRLANTSPFTHMWFMGIELQYILVWPIIFWLYRSISRWSSNFIALGVLLVISLGLGAIMPLMYQPGSDVSRVYFGTDTRVWALLLGAVLGLHYVDVNKSAGISKLKNTIGSIFLITSTLIVLVGYVKINGQDPLTYIVWMPAFTILFAGMVLITENKKIFAGKVFNLPLIKWFGHHSYGLFLWQYPVIYIFQKLEFLKFFENEIGYYAAMISVILLLTVWIDNVSKWFNSLISWSDFFKAVQSYYVKVVTPVASLVILAGGIAFCMAPADKQRDVSDLQARLEANALSQASANDKNKDVNLSEIKDPQEMVNIVAVGDSVMLGAAPALRNDFAGIYIDAKVSRYVGAGLDIFRGINNEGRLGDVVIVGLGTNGPITGYYESETKALIDYLGNRKIYWINNYAPGISWIDENNAYLEKLAKEHPNIIIIDWASIAAKHRDWLGDDGIHPNDIGIKEYSKFVHEKIKSDMLSKSSNDSNRINHKRVTASADI
;
A
#
# COMPACT_ATOMS: atom_id res chain seq x y z
N MET A 1 40.20 13.22 -39.82
CA MET A 1 40.33 14.37 -38.89
C MET A 1 41.29 15.32 -39.58
N ASP A 2 40.78 16.19 -40.39
CA ASP A 2 41.62 17.19 -41.10
C ASP A 2 41.54 18.50 -40.32
N VAL A 3 42.68 18.90 -39.80
CA VAL A 3 42.88 20.17 -39.10
C VAL A 3 43.39 21.19 -40.14
N ASN A 4 42.58 22.14 -40.54
CA ASN A 4 42.97 23.24 -41.40
C ASN A 4 43.52 24.39 -40.53
N ILE A 5 44.84 24.60 -40.57
CA ILE A 5 45.50 25.69 -39.84
C ILE A 5 45.71 26.84 -40.83
N GLY A 6 44.94 27.90 -40.73
CA GLY A 6 45.19 29.15 -41.45
C GLY A 6 45.96 30.11 -40.55
N VAL A 7 47.19 30.45 -40.95
CA VAL A 7 48.07 31.46 -40.30
C VAL A 7 47.78 32.84 -40.90
N GLY A 8 47.20 33.72 -40.13
CA GLY A 8 47.03 35.15 -40.46
C GLY A 8 47.66 36.02 -39.37
N ASN A 9 48.53 36.92 -39.76
CA ASN A 9 49.33 37.85 -38.95
C ASN A 9 48.50 38.88 -38.21
N SER A 10 48.74 39.04 -36.95
CA SER A 10 48.56 40.16 -36.01
C SER A 10 47.62 39.90 -34.82
N ASN A 11 48.17 40.03 -33.61
CA ASN A 11 47.58 40.23 -32.33
C ASN A 11 46.02 40.08 -32.24
N LYS A 12 45.51 38.84 -32.19
CA LYS A 12 44.12 38.57 -31.75
C LYS A 12 44.07 37.23 -31.05
N THR A 13 43.50 37.32 -29.87
CA THR A 13 43.08 36.21 -29.01
C THR A 13 42.43 35.11 -29.83
N ILE A 14 42.93 33.88 -29.72
CA ILE A 14 42.35 32.69 -30.38
C ILE A 14 41.03 32.36 -29.67
N PHE A 15 39.92 32.69 -30.29
CA PHE A 15 38.64 32.10 -29.94
C PHE A 15 38.55 30.73 -30.60
N ILE A 16 38.72 29.66 -29.81
CA ILE A 16 38.34 28.31 -30.25
C ILE A 16 36.80 28.29 -30.33
N GLY A 17 36.30 28.39 -31.56
CA GLY A 17 34.87 28.19 -31.84
C GLY A 17 34.47 26.77 -31.44
N VAL A 18 33.92 26.59 -30.24
CA VAL A 18 33.26 25.35 -29.88
C VAL A 18 31.99 25.26 -30.73
N ASP A 19 32.02 24.33 -31.66
CA ASP A 19 30.88 24.02 -32.52
C ASP A 19 29.65 23.70 -31.65
N LYS A 20 28.67 24.60 -31.66
CA LYS A 20 27.41 24.50 -30.88
C LYS A 20 26.49 23.35 -31.34
N ASN A 21 26.92 22.55 -32.29
CA ASN A 21 26.13 21.47 -32.88
C ASN A 21 26.41 20.06 -32.30
N ILE A 22 27.21 19.92 -31.25
CA ILE A 22 27.23 18.66 -30.52
C ILE A 22 25.92 18.60 -29.70
N LYS A 23 24.83 18.14 -30.34
CA LYS A 23 23.68 17.58 -29.62
C LYS A 23 24.25 16.54 -28.65
N SER A 24 24.32 16.90 -27.36
CA SER A 24 24.64 15.96 -26.29
C SER A 24 23.74 14.75 -26.50
N GLN A 25 24.25 13.67 -27.02
CA GLN A 25 23.57 12.38 -26.99
C GLN A 25 23.30 12.12 -25.50
N LYS A 26 22.04 12.31 -25.07
CA LYS A 26 21.63 11.87 -23.74
C LYS A 26 21.99 10.40 -23.69
N ASP A 27 22.90 10.02 -22.79
CA ASP A 27 23.26 8.64 -22.51
C ASP A 27 21.99 7.93 -22.00
N THR A 28 21.11 7.52 -22.93
CA THR A 28 19.89 6.75 -22.60
C THR A 28 20.30 5.30 -22.44
N ILE A 29 20.08 4.78 -21.26
CA ILE A 29 20.33 3.37 -20.96
C ILE A 29 19.19 2.55 -21.55
N GLN A 30 19.55 1.61 -22.43
CA GLN A 30 18.56 0.78 -23.11
C GLN A 30 17.74 -0.05 -22.12
N GLY A 31 16.43 -0.16 -22.37
CA GLY A 31 15.51 -1.02 -21.63
C GLY A 31 15.07 -0.50 -20.27
N ILE A 32 15.75 0.47 -19.65
CA ILE A 32 15.37 1.00 -18.33
C ILE A 32 13.98 1.65 -18.35
N ASP A 33 13.65 2.40 -19.41
CA ASP A 33 12.30 2.95 -19.54
C ASP A 33 11.24 1.86 -19.72
N GLY A 34 11.60 0.75 -20.40
CA GLY A 34 10.68 -0.40 -20.49
C GLY A 34 10.43 -1.09 -19.15
N LEU A 35 11.46 -1.24 -18.33
CA LEU A 35 11.31 -1.78 -16.97
C LEU A 35 10.46 -0.86 -16.08
N LYS A 36 10.62 0.49 -16.20
CA LYS A 36 9.69 1.43 -15.56
C LYS A 36 8.27 1.28 -16.07
N GLY A 37 8.09 1.02 -17.38
CA GLY A 37 6.81 0.74 -17.99
C GLY A 37 6.14 -0.49 -17.38
N LEU A 38 6.87 -1.58 -17.23
CA LEU A 38 6.40 -2.79 -16.56
C LEU A 38 5.96 -2.51 -15.12
N ALA A 39 6.75 -1.73 -14.38
CA ALA A 39 6.43 -1.36 -12.99
C ALA A 39 5.17 -0.52 -12.89
N ILE A 40 5.04 0.57 -13.68
CA ILE A 40 3.88 1.47 -13.60
C ILE A 40 2.59 0.78 -14.06
N ILE A 41 2.65 -0.06 -15.07
CA ILE A 41 1.50 -0.85 -15.53
C ILE A 41 1.01 -1.75 -14.38
N GLY A 42 1.91 -2.50 -13.72
CA GLY A 42 1.55 -3.35 -12.59
C GLY A 42 0.88 -2.58 -11.46
N VAL A 43 1.48 -1.45 -11.04
CA VAL A 43 0.94 -0.60 -9.96
C VAL A 43 -0.40 0.03 -10.35
N THR A 44 -0.55 0.51 -11.60
CA THR A 44 -1.81 1.10 -12.05
C THR A 44 -2.94 0.07 -12.10
N LEU A 45 -2.65 -1.12 -12.62
CA LEU A 45 -3.63 -2.22 -12.67
C LEU A 45 -4.02 -2.70 -11.27
N PHE A 46 -3.09 -2.74 -10.32
CA PHE A 46 -3.38 -3.03 -8.92
C PHE A 46 -4.37 -2.03 -8.31
N HIS A 47 -4.19 -0.73 -8.56
CA HIS A 47 -5.11 0.28 -8.05
C HIS A 47 -6.47 0.28 -8.76
N MET A 48 -6.52 -0.08 -10.06
CA MET A 48 -7.77 -0.13 -10.82
C MET A 48 -8.56 -1.43 -10.59
N PHE A 49 -7.85 -2.55 -10.44
CA PHE A 49 -8.40 -3.90 -10.38
C PHE A 49 -7.78 -4.69 -9.21
N PRO A 50 -7.98 -4.23 -7.95
CA PRO A 50 -7.32 -4.83 -6.78
C PRO A 50 -7.66 -6.31 -6.57
N ASN A 51 -8.82 -6.77 -7.06
CA ASN A 51 -9.26 -8.16 -6.96
C ASN A 51 -8.68 -9.07 -8.05
N SER A 52 -8.21 -8.50 -9.18
CA SER A 52 -7.70 -9.27 -10.32
C SER A 52 -6.18 -9.20 -10.44
N VAL A 53 -5.58 -8.07 -10.06
CA VAL A 53 -4.12 -7.84 -10.15
C VAL A 53 -3.56 -7.60 -8.74
N ILE A 54 -3.86 -8.56 -7.84
CA ILE A 54 -3.61 -8.49 -6.40
C ILE A 54 -2.13 -8.25 -6.02
N GLY A 55 -1.18 -8.63 -6.87
CA GLY A 55 0.27 -8.53 -6.66
C GLY A 55 0.94 -7.39 -7.42
N GLY A 56 0.20 -6.51 -8.09
CA GLY A 56 0.79 -5.42 -8.88
C GLY A 56 1.60 -4.43 -8.05
N PHE A 57 1.42 -4.39 -6.72
CA PHE A 57 2.25 -3.63 -5.78
C PHE A 57 3.74 -4.03 -5.79
N LEU A 58 4.09 -5.23 -6.26
CA LEU A 58 5.49 -5.65 -6.46
C LEU A 58 6.24 -4.71 -7.41
N GLY A 59 5.54 -4.02 -8.33
CA GLY A 59 6.10 -3.00 -9.19
C GLY A 59 6.77 -1.85 -8.42
N VAL A 60 6.36 -1.58 -7.19
CA VAL A 60 6.97 -0.57 -6.32
C VAL A 60 8.42 -0.93 -5.98
N SER A 61 8.73 -2.21 -5.72
CA SER A 61 10.11 -2.67 -5.48
C SER A 61 11.00 -2.44 -6.70
N LEU A 62 10.45 -2.64 -7.91
CA LEU A 62 11.16 -2.31 -9.15
C LEU A 62 11.38 -0.80 -9.30
N PHE A 63 10.41 0.04 -8.92
CA PHE A 63 10.59 1.48 -8.93
C PHE A 63 11.70 1.94 -7.98
N PHE A 64 11.74 1.46 -6.74
CA PHE A 64 12.83 1.77 -5.81
C PHE A 64 14.19 1.37 -6.38
N LEU A 65 14.31 0.16 -6.92
CA LEU A 65 15.54 -0.31 -7.53
C LEU A 65 15.99 0.58 -8.70
N LEU A 66 15.07 0.91 -9.62
CA LEU A 66 15.37 1.76 -10.78
C LEU A 66 15.68 3.21 -10.39
N SER A 67 15.05 3.72 -9.33
CA SER A 67 15.33 5.04 -8.80
C SER A 67 16.74 5.13 -8.23
N GLY A 68 17.13 4.19 -7.37
CA GLY A 68 18.49 4.08 -6.86
C GLY A 68 19.52 3.94 -7.97
N TYR A 69 19.23 3.10 -8.97
CA TYR A 69 20.06 2.91 -10.15
C TYR A 69 20.31 4.22 -10.92
N LEU A 70 19.24 4.92 -11.30
CA LEU A 70 19.35 6.15 -12.08
C LEU A 70 19.98 7.29 -11.30
N LEU A 71 19.73 7.34 -9.98
CA LEU A 71 20.34 8.31 -9.09
C LEU A 71 21.86 8.13 -9.06
N ALA A 72 22.32 6.91 -8.83
CA ALA A 72 23.72 6.54 -8.78
C ALA A 72 24.42 6.71 -10.12
N PHE A 73 23.81 6.21 -11.21
CA PHE A 73 24.32 6.38 -12.57
C PHE A 73 24.53 7.84 -12.94
N THR A 74 23.53 8.70 -12.71
CA THR A 74 23.62 10.13 -13.05
C THR A 74 24.66 10.85 -12.21
N THR A 75 24.75 10.54 -10.91
CA THR A 75 25.74 11.14 -10.00
C THR A 75 27.16 10.73 -10.37
N ALA A 76 27.41 9.44 -10.58
CA ALA A 76 28.73 8.94 -10.94
C ALA A 76 29.18 9.42 -12.32
N SER A 77 28.27 9.46 -13.31
CA SER A 77 28.57 9.99 -14.65
C SER A 77 28.95 11.47 -14.61
N GLN A 78 28.23 12.29 -13.83
CA GLN A 78 28.56 13.71 -13.62
C GLN A 78 29.88 13.88 -12.87
N TYR A 79 30.12 13.02 -11.86
CA TYR A 79 31.39 13.04 -11.14
C TYR A 79 32.59 12.73 -12.05
N LYS A 80 32.49 11.69 -12.90
CA LYS A 80 33.52 11.37 -13.91
C LYS A 80 33.77 12.52 -14.90
N LYS A 81 32.71 13.27 -15.27
CA LYS A 81 32.79 14.44 -16.15
C LYS A 81 33.26 15.72 -15.43
N GLY A 82 33.52 15.70 -14.13
CA GLY A 82 33.88 16.87 -13.32
C GLY A 82 32.76 17.91 -13.15
N THR A 83 31.52 17.55 -13.46
CA THR A 83 30.35 18.46 -13.44
C THR A 83 29.41 18.23 -12.24
N TYR A 84 29.76 17.32 -11.33
CA TYR A 84 28.95 17.04 -10.16
C TYR A 84 29.05 18.19 -9.14
N SER A 85 27.91 18.67 -8.71
CA SER A 85 27.77 19.64 -7.63
C SER A 85 26.55 19.28 -6.81
N ILE A 86 26.68 19.24 -5.48
CA ILE A 86 25.57 18.93 -4.55
C ILE A 86 24.43 19.93 -4.75
N LYS A 87 24.74 21.24 -4.85
CA LYS A 87 23.73 22.28 -5.10
C LYS A 87 22.94 22.02 -6.37
N ASN A 88 23.65 21.76 -7.49
CA ASN A 88 23.00 21.48 -8.77
C ASN A 88 22.23 20.14 -8.76
N TYR A 89 22.72 19.16 -8.02
CA TYR A 89 22.03 17.90 -7.78
C TYR A 89 20.69 18.15 -7.08
N MET A 90 20.70 18.82 -5.91
CA MET A 90 19.50 19.10 -5.12
C MET A 90 18.48 19.94 -5.90
N VAL A 91 18.90 21.04 -6.51
CA VAL A 91 18.00 21.92 -7.28
C VAL A 91 17.31 21.17 -8.42
N ARG A 92 18.05 20.35 -9.16
CA ARG A 92 17.46 19.56 -10.27
C ARG A 92 16.46 18.52 -9.77
N ARG A 93 16.74 17.85 -8.63
CA ARG A 93 15.85 16.84 -8.06
C ARG A 93 14.58 17.47 -7.49
N ILE A 94 14.73 18.53 -6.70
CA ILE A 94 13.61 19.29 -6.14
C ILE A 94 12.69 19.80 -7.26
N LYS A 95 13.24 20.50 -8.27
CA LYS A 95 12.43 21.01 -9.39
C LYS A 95 11.69 19.90 -10.14
N ARG A 96 12.34 18.76 -10.37
CA ARG A 96 11.76 17.66 -11.13
C ARG A 96 10.66 16.93 -10.38
N ILE A 97 10.74 16.85 -9.05
CA ILE A 97 9.83 16.06 -8.22
C ILE A 97 8.76 16.94 -7.61
N LEU A 98 9.16 17.99 -6.86
CA LEU A 98 8.19 18.75 -6.07
C LEU A 98 7.26 19.62 -6.92
N LEU A 99 7.70 20.15 -8.05
CA LEU A 99 6.84 21.01 -8.86
C LEU A 99 5.62 20.26 -9.42
N PRO A 100 5.77 19.12 -10.13
CA PRO A 100 4.61 18.36 -10.59
C PRO A 100 3.74 17.84 -9.44
N LEU A 101 4.37 17.46 -8.33
CA LEU A 101 3.67 16.99 -7.13
C LEU A 101 2.76 18.07 -6.53
N ILE A 102 3.29 19.29 -6.33
CA ILE A 102 2.51 20.42 -5.79
C ILE A 102 1.35 20.75 -6.74
N ILE A 103 1.60 20.81 -8.04
CA ILE A 103 0.56 21.11 -9.04
C ILE A 103 -0.56 20.05 -8.95
N MET A 104 -0.20 18.77 -8.91
CA MET A 104 -1.17 17.68 -8.79
C MET A 104 -1.99 17.82 -7.49
N ILE A 105 -1.34 18.02 -6.35
CA ILE A 105 -2.01 18.21 -5.06
C ILE A 105 -3.02 19.36 -5.14
N MET A 106 -2.61 20.53 -5.67
CA MET A 106 -3.49 21.68 -5.74
C MET A 106 -4.71 21.46 -6.65
N ILE A 107 -4.51 20.76 -7.78
CA ILE A 107 -5.62 20.42 -8.68
C ILE A 107 -6.59 19.45 -8.00
N VAL A 108 -6.08 18.41 -7.35
CA VAL A 108 -6.90 17.42 -6.66
C VAL A 108 -7.69 18.07 -5.53
N LEU A 109 -7.05 18.92 -4.71
CA LEU A 109 -7.72 19.63 -3.63
C LEU A 109 -8.81 20.57 -4.16
N GLY A 110 -8.52 21.35 -5.20
CA GLY A 110 -9.49 22.24 -5.82
C GLY A 110 -10.68 21.48 -6.42
N THR A 111 -10.42 20.35 -7.05
CA THR A 111 -11.48 19.49 -7.64
C THR A 111 -12.36 18.90 -6.54
N LEU A 112 -11.77 18.36 -5.47
CA LEU A 112 -12.52 17.78 -4.36
C LEU A 112 -13.31 18.86 -3.60
N TYR A 113 -12.73 20.05 -3.39
CA TYR A 113 -13.44 21.15 -2.76
C TYR A 113 -14.72 21.55 -3.52
N ALA A 114 -14.64 21.52 -4.84
CA ALA A 114 -15.78 21.85 -5.69
C ALA A 114 -16.84 20.74 -5.80
N LEU A 115 -16.43 19.47 -5.73
CA LEU A 115 -17.30 18.32 -6.05
C LEU A 115 -17.65 17.45 -4.84
N VAL A 116 -16.73 17.30 -3.89
CA VAL A 116 -16.84 16.38 -2.72
C VAL A 116 -16.10 16.98 -1.52
N PRO A 117 -16.57 18.12 -0.96
CA PRO A 117 -15.85 18.84 0.12
C PRO A 117 -15.54 17.98 1.35
N GLU A 118 -16.41 17.01 1.66
CA GLU A 118 -16.24 16.06 2.77
C GLU A 118 -15.00 15.17 2.62
N ALA A 119 -14.55 14.90 1.38
CA ALA A 119 -13.34 14.15 1.11
C ALA A 119 -12.04 14.90 1.50
N LEU A 120 -12.12 16.18 1.85
CA LEU A 120 -11.01 17.00 2.29
C LEU A 120 -10.74 16.91 3.80
N ALA A 121 -11.60 16.27 4.55
CA ALA A 121 -11.43 16.13 5.98
C ALA A 121 -10.10 15.39 6.30
N GLY A 122 -9.27 15.96 7.19
CA GLY A 122 -7.97 15.40 7.60
C GLY A 122 -6.84 15.50 6.58
N VAL A 123 -7.09 16.02 5.37
CA VAL A 123 -6.09 16.04 4.27
C VAL A 123 -4.90 16.98 4.54
N ARG A 124 -5.02 17.93 5.47
CA ARG A 124 -3.94 18.91 5.76
C ARG A 124 -2.68 18.23 6.29
N SER A 125 -2.81 17.36 7.30
CA SER A 125 -1.68 16.65 7.90
C SER A 125 -1.02 15.71 6.88
N GLU A 126 -1.81 15.08 6.04
CA GLU A 126 -1.32 14.22 4.96
C GLU A 126 -0.52 15.01 3.93
N VAL A 127 -1.05 16.13 3.42
CA VAL A 127 -0.36 17.00 2.45
C VAL A 127 0.94 17.56 3.02
N ILE A 128 0.93 17.98 4.29
CA ILE A 128 2.15 18.43 4.96
C ILE A 128 3.18 17.29 5.01
N SER A 129 2.77 16.09 5.37
CA SER A 129 3.65 14.93 5.45
C SER A 129 4.24 14.55 4.09
N ILE A 130 3.46 14.68 3.00
CA ILE A 130 3.91 14.46 1.62
C ILE A 130 4.98 15.48 1.23
N LEU A 131 4.69 16.76 1.42
CA LEU A 131 5.59 17.86 1.01
C LEU A 131 6.89 17.86 1.81
N LEU A 132 6.87 17.46 3.07
CA LEU A 132 8.04 17.34 3.93
C LEU A 132 8.76 15.99 3.81
N GLY A 133 8.23 15.04 3.03
CA GLY A 133 8.89 13.77 2.71
C GLY A 133 8.86 12.72 3.83
N TYR A 134 7.86 12.77 4.73
CA TYR A 134 7.69 11.76 5.78
C TYR A 134 6.32 11.05 5.73
N ASN A 135 5.63 11.11 4.60
CA ASN A 135 4.28 10.55 4.47
C ASN A 135 4.21 9.04 4.76
N ASN A 136 5.26 8.27 4.48
CA ASN A 136 5.32 6.85 4.84
C ASN A 136 5.26 6.63 6.37
N TRP A 137 5.94 7.44 7.16
CA TRP A 137 5.87 7.40 8.63
C TRP A 137 4.54 7.91 9.16
N TRP A 138 4.00 8.96 8.53
CA TRP A 138 2.66 9.44 8.82
C TRP A 138 1.63 8.35 8.56
N GLN A 139 1.74 7.62 7.46
CA GLN A 139 0.88 6.48 7.14
C GLN A 139 0.96 5.39 8.23
N ILE A 140 2.15 5.04 8.72
CA ILE A 140 2.34 4.07 9.80
C ILE A 140 1.65 4.56 11.09
N SER A 141 1.76 5.84 11.41
CA SER A 141 1.17 6.41 12.63
C SER A 141 -0.37 6.41 12.64
N GLN A 142 -1.01 6.23 11.48
CA GLN A 142 -2.47 6.16 11.39
C GLN A 142 -3.07 4.80 11.81
N ASN A 143 -2.23 3.81 12.16
CA ASN A 143 -2.61 2.47 12.63
C ASN A 143 -3.59 1.69 11.73
N ALA A 144 -3.68 2.05 10.46
CA ALA A 144 -4.50 1.34 9.48
C ALA A 144 -3.62 0.68 8.42
N ASP A 145 -3.86 -0.60 8.15
CA ASP A 145 -3.17 -1.37 7.12
C ASP A 145 -3.34 -0.75 5.72
N TYR A 146 -2.28 -0.80 4.89
CA TYR A 146 -2.30 -0.29 3.51
C TYR A 146 -3.48 -0.86 2.70
N PHE A 147 -3.73 -2.15 2.81
CA PHE A 147 -4.78 -2.81 2.03
C PHE A 147 -6.18 -2.45 2.53
N THR A 148 -6.35 -2.23 3.82
CA THR A 148 -7.58 -1.68 4.41
C THR A 148 -7.79 -0.22 4.01
N ARG A 149 -6.71 0.55 3.87
CA ARG A 149 -6.77 1.95 3.40
C ARG A 149 -7.11 2.09 1.94
N LEU A 150 -6.82 1.09 1.10
CA LEU A 150 -7.27 1.11 -0.29
C LEU A 150 -8.81 1.15 -0.41
N ALA A 151 -9.53 0.71 0.62
CA ALA A 151 -10.97 0.76 0.68
C ALA A 151 -11.53 2.10 1.21
N ASN A 152 -10.82 2.76 2.16
CA ASN A 152 -11.28 3.99 2.84
C ASN A 152 -10.29 5.14 2.70
N THR A 153 -10.26 5.80 1.57
CA THR A 153 -9.03 6.36 1.10
C THR A 153 -8.99 7.86 1.03
N SER A 154 -7.84 8.39 1.33
CA SER A 154 -7.39 9.68 0.86
C SER A 154 -7.00 9.60 -0.63
N PRO A 155 -7.21 10.64 -1.44
CA PRO A 155 -6.72 10.70 -2.82
C PRO A 155 -5.20 10.61 -2.93
N PHE A 156 -4.48 10.68 -1.82
CA PHE A 156 -3.02 10.71 -1.74
C PHE A 156 -2.41 9.46 -1.08
N THR A 157 -3.20 8.41 -0.81
CA THR A 157 -2.72 7.18 -0.13
C THR A 157 -1.43 6.61 -0.74
N HIS A 158 -1.27 6.65 -2.07
CA HIS A 158 -0.10 6.12 -2.77
C HIS A 158 1.18 6.96 -2.55
N MET A 159 1.10 8.14 -1.93
CA MET A 159 2.23 9.07 -1.75
C MET A 159 3.25 8.62 -0.69
N TRP A 160 2.99 7.57 0.08
CA TRP A 160 3.99 6.99 0.99
C TRP A 160 5.31 6.66 0.28
N PHE A 161 5.23 6.21 -0.99
CA PHE A 161 6.39 5.94 -1.83
C PHE A 161 7.29 7.18 -1.98
N MET A 162 6.67 8.36 -2.17
CA MET A 162 7.40 9.63 -2.28
C MET A 162 8.14 10.01 -0.99
N GLY A 163 7.59 9.62 0.17
CA GLY A 163 8.27 9.81 1.46
C GLY A 163 9.65 9.14 1.46
N ILE A 164 9.71 7.84 1.14
CA ILE A 164 10.96 7.07 1.09
C ILE A 164 11.90 7.61 0.00
N GLU A 165 11.37 7.93 -1.17
CA GLU A 165 12.14 8.47 -2.29
C GLU A 165 12.82 9.80 -1.95
N LEU A 166 12.09 10.74 -1.33
CA LEU A 166 12.63 12.03 -0.91
C LEU A 166 13.69 11.89 0.20
N GLN A 167 13.46 11.01 1.18
CA GLN A 167 14.44 10.71 2.22
C GLN A 167 15.74 10.15 1.61
N TYR A 168 15.62 9.22 0.66
CA TYR A 168 16.79 8.65 -0.01
C TYR A 168 17.56 9.69 -0.85
N ILE A 169 16.84 10.56 -1.58
CA ILE A 169 17.45 11.64 -2.35
C ILE A 169 18.26 12.58 -1.44
N LEU A 170 17.78 12.88 -0.24
CA LEU A 170 18.47 13.73 0.73
C LEU A 170 19.72 13.06 1.30
N VAL A 171 19.68 11.76 1.54
CA VAL A 171 20.79 10.99 2.15
C VAL A 171 21.82 10.57 1.09
N TRP A 172 21.43 10.46 -0.18
CA TRP A 172 22.28 9.96 -1.25
C TRP A 172 23.64 10.66 -1.40
N PRO A 173 23.79 12.00 -1.32
CA PRO A 173 25.10 12.64 -1.40
C PRO A 173 26.09 12.14 -0.34
N ILE A 174 25.60 11.81 0.87
CA ILE A 174 26.42 11.26 1.95
C ILE A 174 26.84 9.83 1.61
N ILE A 175 25.92 8.99 1.12
CA ILE A 175 26.22 7.61 0.70
C ILE A 175 27.24 7.63 -0.44
N PHE A 176 27.06 8.52 -1.42
CA PHE A 176 28.00 8.64 -2.54
C PHE A 176 29.39 9.13 -2.10
N TRP A 177 29.44 10.05 -1.13
CA TRP A 177 30.70 10.52 -0.55
C TRP A 177 31.41 9.37 0.20
N LEU A 178 30.70 8.58 0.99
CA LEU A 178 31.25 7.40 1.67
C LEU A 178 31.79 6.38 0.66
N TYR A 179 30.99 6.06 -0.38
CA TYR A 179 31.44 5.19 -1.46
C TYR A 179 32.73 5.68 -2.08
N ARG A 180 32.84 6.98 -2.40
CA ARG A 180 34.03 7.58 -2.98
C ARG A 180 35.22 7.57 -2.02
N SER A 181 34.98 7.75 -0.75
CA SER A 181 36.03 7.68 0.28
C SER A 181 36.61 6.28 0.35
N ILE A 182 35.78 5.24 0.46
CA ILE A 182 36.22 3.84 0.46
C ILE A 182 36.96 3.52 -0.86
N SER A 183 36.40 3.93 -1.99
CA SER A 183 37.00 3.70 -3.31
C SER A 183 38.39 4.33 -3.47
N ARG A 184 38.66 5.47 -2.81
CA ARG A 184 39.98 6.11 -2.81
C ARG A 184 41.00 5.38 -1.94
N TRP A 185 40.53 4.80 -0.81
CA TRP A 185 41.39 4.11 0.15
C TRP A 185 41.69 2.67 -0.27
N SER A 186 40.83 2.05 -1.08
CA SER A 186 40.96 0.67 -1.50
C SER A 186 40.80 0.51 -3.02
N SER A 187 39.57 0.22 -3.45
CA SER A 187 39.22 0.09 -4.87
C SER A 187 37.71 0.30 -5.07
N ASN A 188 37.30 0.60 -6.30
CA ASN A 188 35.87 0.64 -6.66
C ASN A 188 35.18 -0.70 -6.39
N PHE A 189 35.87 -1.82 -6.61
CA PHE A 189 35.32 -3.16 -6.37
C PHE A 189 35.00 -3.41 -4.88
N ILE A 190 35.93 -3.05 -3.98
CA ILE A 190 35.71 -3.17 -2.54
C ILE A 190 34.59 -2.22 -2.08
N ALA A 191 34.59 -0.97 -2.57
CA ALA A 191 33.54 -0.01 -2.23
C ALA A 191 32.15 -0.48 -2.69
N LEU A 192 32.03 -1.06 -3.89
CA LEU A 192 30.78 -1.69 -4.38
C LEU A 192 30.40 -2.91 -3.53
N GLY A 193 31.38 -3.74 -3.17
CA GLY A 193 31.16 -4.91 -2.30
C GLY A 193 30.60 -4.51 -0.93
N VAL A 194 31.17 -3.46 -0.31
CA VAL A 194 30.67 -2.93 0.96
C VAL A 194 29.22 -2.43 0.84
N LEU A 195 28.90 -1.64 -0.21
CA LEU A 195 27.54 -1.19 -0.44
C LEU A 195 26.57 -2.34 -0.69
N LEU A 196 27.00 -3.38 -1.43
CA LEU A 196 26.19 -4.56 -1.70
C LEU A 196 25.90 -5.32 -0.40
N VAL A 197 26.89 -5.55 0.44
CA VAL A 197 26.74 -6.23 1.74
C VAL A 197 25.78 -5.44 2.65
N ILE A 198 25.94 -4.12 2.73
CA ILE A 198 25.02 -3.25 3.47
C ILE A 198 23.60 -3.36 2.91
N SER A 199 23.45 -3.28 1.57
CA SER A 199 22.14 -3.40 0.93
C SER A 199 21.47 -4.74 1.27
N LEU A 200 22.16 -5.86 1.11
CA LEU A 200 21.60 -7.18 1.41
C LEU A 200 21.31 -7.37 2.90
N GLY A 201 22.16 -6.84 3.79
CA GLY A 201 21.92 -6.83 5.23
C GLY A 201 20.64 -6.06 5.60
N LEU A 202 20.42 -4.88 5.00
CA LEU A 202 19.17 -4.13 5.17
C LEU A 202 17.98 -4.86 4.56
N GLY A 203 18.17 -5.67 3.51
CA GLY A 203 17.13 -6.50 2.91
C GLY A 203 16.57 -7.57 3.86
N ALA A 204 17.37 -8.00 4.84
CA ALA A 204 16.93 -8.93 5.87
C ALA A 204 16.01 -8.30 6.94
N ILE A 205 15.97 -6.96 7.04
CA ILE A 205 15.17 -6.27 8.06
C ILE A 205 13.67 -6.57 7.87
N MET A 206 13.15 -6.57 6.66
CA MET A 206 11.74 -6.83 6.39
C MET A 206 11.28 -8.20 6.88
N PRO A 207 11.91 -9.33 6.49
CA PRO A 207 11.55 -10.65 7.03
C PRO A 207 11.74 -10.78 8.55
N LEU A 208 12.77 -10.15 9.11
CA LEU A 208 13.04 -10.21 10.56
C LEU A 208 12.06 -9.39 11.40
N MET A 209 11.53 -8.30 10.86
CA MET A 209 10.55 -7.45 11.54
C MET A 209 9.11 -7.92 11.34
N TYR A 210 8.87 -8.81 10.39
CA TYR A 210 7.53 -9.32 10.15
C TYR A 210 7.08 -10.18 11.33
N GLN A 211 5.90 -9.87 11.87
CA GLN A 211 5.27 -10.65 12.94
C GLN A 211 3.94 -11.20 12.42
N PRO A 212 3.74 -12.52 12.39
CA PRO A 212 2.46 -13.11 12.00
C PRO A 212 1.31 -12.56 12.85
N GLY A 213 0.19 -12.26 12.19
CA GLY A 213 -1.00 -11.74 12.87
C GLY A 213 -0.94 -10.26 13.30
N SER A 214 0.13 -9.53 12.91
CA SER A 214 0.24 -8.09 13.16
C SER A 214 0.02 -7.28 11.88
N ASP A 215 -0.30 -5.98 12.06
CA ASP A 215 -0.42 -5.03 10.95
C ASP A 215 0.84 -4.97 10.08
N VAL A 216 0.68 -5.18 8.79
CA VAL A 216 1.76 -5.17 7.80
C VAL A 216 2.25 -3.77 7.45
N SER A 217 1.53 -2.71 7.84
CA SER A 217 1.85 -1.31 7.49
C SER A 217 3.28 -0.95 7.87
N ARG A 218 3.75 -1.37 9.06
CA ARG A 218 5.08 -1.07 9.53
C ARG A 218 6.18 -1.65 8.63
N VAL A 219 6.03 -2.90 8.19
CA VAL A 219 7.01 -3.55 7.31
C VAL A 219 6.84 -3.12 5.86
N TYR A 220 5.63 -2.75 5.45
CA TYR A 220 5.34 -2.32 4.09
C TYR A 220 5.80 -0.88 3.81
N PHE A 221 5.56 0.07 4.74
CA PHE A 221 5.85 1.50 4.57
C PHE A 221 7.19 1.93 5.17
N GLY A 222 7.84 1.11 5.97
CA GLY A 222 9.09 1.46 6.65
C GLY A 222 10.21 1.83 5.67
N THR A 223 10.90 2.95 5.92
CA THR A 223 12.09 3.31 5.13
C THR A 223 13.19 2.27 5.30
N ASP A 224 13.39 1.78 6.48
CA ASP A 224 14.38 0.76 6.86
C ASP A 224 14.16 -0.58 6.15
N THR A 225 12.89 -0.97 5.94
CA THR A 225 12.53 -2.21 5.24
C THR A 225 12.58 -2.10 3.72
N ARG A 226 12.61 -0.89 3.16
CA ARG A 226 12.53 -0.63 1.71
C ARG A 226 13.80 -0.05 1.09
N VAL A 227 14.62 0.68 1.88
CA VAL A 227 15.81 1.40 1.37
C VAL A 227 16.84 0.48 0.73
N TRP A 228 16.86 -0.79 1.09
CA TRP A 228 17.79 -1.76 0.50
C TRP A 228 17.61 -1.92 -1.02
N ALA A 229 16.36 -1.85 -1.53
CA ALA A 229 16.11 -1.91 -2.96
C ALA A 229 16.72 -0.71 -3.70
N LEU A 230 16.64 0.50 -3.12
CA LEU A 230 17.29 1.71 -3.60
C LEU A 230 18.81 1.57 -3.59
N LEU A 231 19.39 1.04 -2.52
CA LEU A 231 20.84 0.80 -2.40
C LEU A 231 21.33 -0.26 -3.39
N LEU A 232 20.57 -1.37 -3.55
CA LEU A 232 20.89 -2.39 -4.54
C LEU A 232 20.88 -1.80 -5.95
N GLY A 233 19.89 -0.99 -6.26
CA GLY A 233 19.84 -0.23 -7.52
C GLY A 233 21.04 0.69 -7.67
N ALA A 234 21.46 1.37 -6.61
CA ALA A 234 22.62 2.23 -6.64
C ALA A 234 23.92 1.47 -6.91
N VAL A 235 24.11 0.29 -6.30
CA VAL A 235 25.24 -0.60 -6.60
C VAL A 235 25.30 -0.91 -8.09
N LEU A 236 24.17 -1.29 -8.69
CA LEU A 236 24.08 -1.58 -10.13
C LEU A 236 24.41 -0.34 -10.98
N GLY A 237 23.87 0.83 -10.62
CA GLY A 237 24.12 2.09 -11.34
C GLY A 237 25.59 2.55 -11.27
N LEU A 238 26.26 2.39 -10.12
CA LEU A 238 27.69 2.64 -9.96
C LEU A 238 28.52 1.65 -10.77
N HIS A 239 28.20 0.35 -10.68
CA HIS A 239 28.83 -0.70 -11.46
C HIS A 239 28.77 -0.42 -12.96
N TYR A 240 27.58 -0.02 -13.46
CA TYR A 240 27.38 0.30 -14.86
C TYR A 240 28.32 1.42 -15.39
N VAL A 241 28.63 2.41 -14.57
CA VAL A 241 29.53 3.51 -14.94
C VAL A 241 30.99 3.05 -14.98
N ASP A 242 31.37 2.03 -14.22
CA ASP A 242 32.74 1.56 -14.08
C ASP A 242 33.13 0.48 -15.10
N VAL A 243 32.14 -0.29 -15.58
CA VAL A 243 32.42 -1.38 -16.55
C VAL A 243 32.66 -0.86 -17.96
N ASN A 244 33.77 -1.30 -18.58
CA ASN A 244 34.11 -1.03 -19.97
C ASN A 244 33.22 -1.86 -20.91
N LYS A 245 32.33 -1.23 -21.68
CA LYS A 245 31.24 -1.87 -22.45
C LYS A 245 31.64 -2.42 -23.84
N SER A 246 32.93 -2.48 -24.14
CA SER A 246 33.45 -2.84 -25.47
C SER A 246 33.47 -4.35 -25.76
N ALA A 247 33.26 -5.20 -24.78
CA ALA A 247 33.35 -6.65 -24.96
C ALA A 247 32.17 -7.21 -25.79
N GLY A 248 32.49 -7.97 -26.82
CA GLY A 248 31.53 -8.76 -27.58
C GLY A 248 30.78 -9.77 -26.66
N ILE A 249 29.51 -10.02 -26.93
CA ILE A 249 28.76 -11.08 -26.24
C ILE A 249 28.76 -12.31 -27.13
N SER A 250 29.09 -13.47 -26.56
CA SER A 250 28.94 -14.74 -27.24
C SER A 250 27.45 -15.07 -27.48
N LYS A 251 27.17 -15.88 -28.51
CA LYS A 251 25.79 -16.36 -28.79
C LYS A 251 25.18 -17.02 -27.57
N LEU A 252 25.96 -17.82 -26.83
CA LEU A 252 25.50 -18.49 -25.61
C LEU A 252 25.05 -17.47 -24.53
N LYS A 253 25.84 -16.45 -24.23
CA LYS A 253 25.48 -15.40 -23.26
C LYS A 253 24.23 -14.62 -23.69
N ASN A 254 24.05 -14.37 -25.00
CA ASN A 254 22.84 -13.73 -25.52
C ASN A 254 21.60 -14.65 -25.32
N THR A 255 21.73 -15.94 -25.61
CA THR A 255 20.64 -16.89 -25.44
C THR A 255 20.25 -17.04 -23.96
N ILE A 256 21.22 -17.25 -23.07
CA ILE A 256 20.98 -17.36 -21.61
C ILE A 256 20.33 -16.08 -21.08
N GLY A 257 20.86 -14.91 -21.43
CA GLY A 257 20.30 -13.62 -21.01
C GLY A 257 18.88 -13.39 -21.54
N SER A 258 18.60 -13.82 -22.77
CA SER A 258 17.25 -13.73 -23.35
C SER A 258 16.25 -14.68 -22.66
N ILE A 259 16.64 -15.92 -22.38
CA ILE A 259 15.81 -16.87 -21.62
C ILE A 259 15.54 -16.29 -20.23
N PHE A 260 16.56 -15.80 -19.52
CA PHE A 260 16.40 -15.19 -18.20
C PHE A 260 15.39 -14.02 -18.23
N LEU A 261 15.49 -13.10 -19.19
CA LEU A 261 14.56 -11.97 -19.29
C LEU A 261 13.12 -12.42 -19.59
N ILE A 262 12.94 -13.40 -20.48
CA ILE A 262 11.61 -13.92 -20.80
C ILE A 262 10.99 -14.61 -19.57
N THR A 263 11.72 -15.53 -18.95
CA THR A 263 11.23 -16.26 -17.77
C THR A 263 10.97 -15.33 -16.60
N SER A 264 11.87 -14.36 -16.32
CA SER A 264 11.67 -13.37 -15.28
C SER A 264 10.44 -12.50 -15.54
N THR A 265 10.21 -12.08 -16.79
CA THR A 265 9.02 -11.29 -17.14
C THR A 265 7.74 -12.11 -16.92
N LEU A 266 7.73 -13.37 -17.30
CA LEU A 266 6.58 -14.27 -17.04
C LEU A 266 6.34 -14.47 -15.55
N ILE A 267 7.40 -14.67 -14.75
CA ILE A 267 7.31 -14.77 -13.29
C ILE A 267 6.73 -13.47 -12.69
N VAL A 268 7.15 -12.30 -13.18
CA VAL A 268 6.61 -11.01 -12.73
C VAL A 268 5.12 -10.90 -13.05
N LEU A 269 4.69 -11.25 -14.27
CA LEU A 269 3.29 -11.19 -14.67
C LEU A 269 2.43 -12.18 -13.84
N VAL A 270 2.93 -13.39 -13.59
CA VAL A 270 2.27 -14.33 -12.68
C VAL A 270 2.22 -13.79 -11.26
N GLY A 271 3.31 -13.18 -10.77
CA GLY A 271 3.37 -12.53 -9.46
C GLY A 271 2.33 -11.42 -9.32
N TYR A 272 2.10 -10.62 -10.35
CA TYR A 272 1.09 -9.55 -10.35
C TYR A 272 -0.34 -10.08 -10.17
N VAL A 273 -0.61 -11.31 -10.56
CA VAL A 273 -1.95 -11.92 -10.47
C VAL A 273 -2.11 -12.81 -9.23
N LYS A 274 -1.02 -13.38 -8.70
CA LYS A 274 -1.10 -14.44 -7.68
C LYS A 274 -0.61 -14.06 -6.29
N ILE A 275 0.30 -13.07 -6.17
CA ILE A 275 0.89 -12.74 -4.87
C ILE A 275 -0.01 -11.77 -4.13
N ASN A 276 -0.55 -12.24 -3.00
CA ASN A 276 -1.43 -11.44 -2.15
C ASN A 276 -0.60 -10.65 -1.13
N GLY A 277 -0.90 -9.34 -0.99
CA GLY A 277 -0.27 -8.47 0.00
C GLY A 277 -0.60 -8.79 1.46
N GLN A 278 -1.59 -9.63 1.72
CA GLN A 278 -1.93 -10.10 3.06
C GLN A 278 -1.21 -11.41 3.45
N ASP A 279 -0.57 -12.07 2.46
CA ASP A 279 0.17 -13.30 2.71
C ASP A 279 1.50 -12.99 3.42
N PRO A 280 1.80 -13.61 4.58
CA PRO A 280 3.09 -13.52 5.26
C PRO A 280 4.30 -13.79 4.37
N LEU A 281 4.19 -14.78 3.47
CA LEU A 281 5.26 -15.11 2.52
C LEU A 281 5.60 -13.93 1.60
N THR A 282 4.68 -13.00 1.41
CA THR A 282 4.94 -11.79 0.63
C THR A 282 6.06 -10.96 1.22
N TYR A 283 6.12 -10.82 2.53
CA TYR A 283 7.13 -10.02 3.24
C TYR A 283 8.40 -10.80 3.53
N ILE A 284 8.25 -12.10 3.82
CA ILE A 284 9.39 -12.96 4.21
C ILE A 284 10.18 -13.41 2.96
N VAL A 285 9.49 -13.72 1.85
CA VAL A 285 10.10 -14.37 0.68
C VAL A 285 9.89 -13.55 -0.61
N TRP A 286 8.62 -13.27 -0.97
CA TRP A 286 8.33 -12.81 -2.33
C TRP A 286 8.89 -11.41 -2.63
N MET A 287 8.69 -10.42 -1.76
CA MET A 287 9.23 -9.07 -2.00
C MET A 287 10.77 -9.06 -2.09
N PRO A 288 11.53 -9.69 -1.18
CA PRO A 288 12.98 -9.82 -1.32
C PRO A 288 13.38 -10.55 -2.62
N ALA A 289 12.75 -11.69 -2.92
CA ALA A 289 13.05 -12.48 -4.11
C ALA A 289 12.78 -11.72 -5.41
N PHE A 290 11.63 -11.02 -5.51
CA PHE A 290 11.32 -10.18 -6.68
C PHE A 290 12.27 -8.99 -6.81
N THR A 291 12.71 -8.39 -5.73
CA THR A 291 13.71 -7.31 -5.79
C THR A 291 15.04 -7.80 -6.36
N ILE A 292 15.49 -9.00 -5.96
CA ILE A 292 16.70 -9.64 -6.53
C ILE A 292 16.46 -10.01 -8.01
N LEU A 293 15.30 -10.55 -8.35
CA LEU A 293 14.92 -10.86 -9.73
C LEU A 293 14.97 -9.60 -10.61
N PHE A 294 14.41 -8.50 -10.12
CA PHE A 294 14.45 -7.20 -10.79
C PHE A 294 15.89 -6.68 -10.97
N ALA A 295 16.76 -6.87 -9.97
CA ALA A 295 18.17 -6.52 -10.10
C ALA A 295 18.84 -7.32 -11.23
N GLY A 296 18.57 -8.61 -11.35
CA GLY A 296 18.99 -9.45 -12.45
C GLY A 296 18.45 -8.96 -13.80
N MET A 297 17.16 -8.59 -13.88
CA MET A 297 16.55 -8.03 -15.10
C MET A 297 17.25 -6.72 -15.54
N VAL A 298 17.56 -5.83 -14.59
CA VAL A 298 18.29 -4.58 -14.88
C VAL A 298 19.66 -4.90 -15.47
N LEU A 299 20.47 -5.76 -14.80
CA LEU A 299 21.81 -6.14 -15.27
C LEU A 299 21.82 -6.70 -16.69
N ILE A 300 20.86 -7.54 -17.00
CA ILE A 300 20.76 -8.18 -18.32
C ILE A 300 20.26 -7.19 -19.38
N THR A 301 19.26 -6.36 -19.04
CA THR A 301 18.63 -5.42 -19.98
C THR A 301 19.58 -4.29 -20.41
N GLU A 302 20.51 -3.87 -19.54
CA GLU A 302 21.55 -2.88 -19.86
C GLU A 302 22.37 -3.25 -21.09
N ASN A 303 22.47 -4.52 -21.38
CA ASN A 303 23.29 -5.00 -22.48
C ASN A 303 22.52 -4.96 -23.79
N LYS A 304 22.88 -3.97 -24.65
CA LYS A 304 22.24 -3.71 -25.94
C LYS A 304 22.22 -4.90 -26.91
N LYS A 305 23.04 -5.91 -26.69
CA LYS A 305 23.18 -7.07 -27.56
C LYS A 305 22.22 -8.21 -27.20
N ILE A 306 21.55 -8.15 -26.04
CA ILE A 306 20.59 -9.17 -25.63
C ILE A 306 19.28 -9.00 -26.39
N PHE A 307 18.90 -10.03 -27.16
CA PHE A 307 17.75 -9.98 -28.07
C PHE A 307 16.44 -9.71 -27.33
N ALA A 308 16.15 -10.43 -26.23
CA ALA A 308 14.94 -10.25 -25.46
C ALA A 308 14.83 -8.84 -24.82
N GLY A 309 15.95 -8.19 -24.55
CA GLY A 309 15.97 -6.80 -24.06
C GLY A 309 15.35 -5.79 -25.03
N LYS A 310 15.20 -6.15 -26.32
CA LYS A 310 14.51 -5.31 -27.31
C LYS A 310 13.03 -5.11 -27.00
N VAL A 311 12.38 -6.06 -26.31
CA VAL A 311 10.98 -5.96 -25.89
C VAL A 311 10.76 -4.75 -24.99
N PHE A 312 11.70 -4.47 -24.07
CA PHE A 312 11.66 -3.29 -23.20
C PHE A 312 11.94 -1.96 -23.94
N ASN A 313 12.26 -2.02 -25.22
CA ASN A 313 12.41 -0.84 -26.07
C ASN A 313 11.26 -0.67 -27.07
N LEU A 314 10.22 -1.52 -27.01
CA LEU A 314 9.01 -1.33 -27.79
C LEU A 314 8.39 0.04 -27.50
N PRO A 315 7.95 0.80 -28.52
CA PRO A 315 7.52 2.19 -28.36
C PRO A 315 6.46 2.37 -27.27
N LEU A 316 5.49 1.47 -27.21
CA LEU A 316 4.41 1.51 -26.22
C LEU A 316 4.93 1.34 -24.78
N ILE A 317 5.72 0.29 -24.53
CA ILE A 317 6.27 -0.01 -23.20
C ILE A 317 7.20 1.12 -22.75
N LYS A 318 8.04 1.60 -23.67
CA LYS A 318 8.94 2.71 -23.43
C LYS A 318 8.19 4.02 -23.15
N TRP A 319 7.04 4.23 -23.79
CA TRP A 319 6.20 5.38 -23.55
C TRP A 319 5.69 5.39 -22.09
N PHE A 320 5.16 4.29 -21.60
CA PHE A 320 4.75 4.14 -20.19
C PHE A 320 5.90 4.43 -19.23
N GLY A 321 7.08 3.91 -19.50
CA GLY A 321 8.25 4.15 -18.67
C GLY A 321 8.75 5.59 -18.70
N HIS A 322 8.68 6.25 -19.85
CA HIS A 322 9.06 7.66 -19.99
C HIS A 322 8.13 8.57 -19.18
N HIS A 323 6.85 8.26 -19.19
CA HIS A 323 5.79 8.99 -18.48
C HIS A 323 5.45 8.43 -17.11
N SER A 324 6.25 7.49 -16.58
CA SER A 324 5.94 6.75 -15.35
C SER A 324 5.72 7.63 -14.12
N TYR A 325 6.42 8.77 -14.02
CA TYR A 325 6.22 9.70 -12.89
C TYR A 325 4.89 10.44 -12.99
N GLY A 326 4.52 10.94 -14.16
CA GLY A 326 3.21 11.56 -14.37
C GLY A 326 2.06 10.57 -14.15
N LEU A 327 2.21 9.33 -14.66
CA LEU A 327 1.25 8.24 -14.41
C LEU A 327 1.13 7.94 -12.92
N PHE A 328 2.25 7.84 -12.20
CA PHE A 328 2.26 7.61 -10.76
C PHE A 328 1.50 8.71 -10.01
N LEU A 329 1.69 9.98 -10.38
CA LEU A 329 1.02 11.10 -9.73
C LEU A 329 -0.50 11.08 -9.94
N TRP A 330 -0.96 10.79 -11.17
CA TRP A 330 -2.37 10.99 -11.54
C TRP A 330 -3.25 9.75 -11.43
N GLN A 331 -2.69 8.53 -11.53
CA GLN A 331 -3.50 7.32 -11.54
C GLN A 331 -4.45 7.23 -10.32
N TYR A 332 -3.91 7.33 -9.14
CA TYR A 332 -4.67 7.10 -7.91
C TYR A 332 -5.69 8.20 -7.60
N PRO A 333 -5.34 9.52 -7.65
CA PRO A 333 -6.33 10.58 -7.47
C PRO A 333 -7.49 10.52 -8.47
N VAL A 334 -7.22 10.18 -9.74
CA VAL A 334 -8.29 10.06 -10.75
C VAL A 334 -9.19 8.86 -10.42
N ILE A 335 -8.62 7.69 -10.10
CA ILE A 335 -9.38 6.51 -9.67
C ILE A 335 -10.26 6.88 -8.47
N TYR A 336 -9.69 7.54 -7.45
CA TYR A 336 -10.42 8.00 -6.27
C TYR A 336 -11.59 8.91 -6.59
N ILE A 337 -11.38 9.93 -7.44
CA ILE A 337 -12.42 10.89 -7.84
C ILE A 337 -13.53 10.16 -8.61
N PHE A 338 -13.19 9.28 -9.55
CA PHE A 338 -14.16 8.51 -10.32
C PHE A 338 -15.02 7.60 -9.44
N GLN A 339 -14.43 7.00 -8.41
CA GLN A 339 -15.15 6.16 -7.44
C GLN A 339 -16.03 7.00 -6.51
N LYS A 340 -15.50 8.09 -5.95
CA LYS A 340 -16.24 8.97 -5.02
C LYS A 340 -17.43 9.66 -5.65
N LEU A 341 -17.33 10.05 -6.92
CA LEU A 341 -18.42 10.65 -7.68
C LEU A 341 -19.35 9.60 -8.30
N GLU A 342 -19.10 8.32 -8.04
CA GLU A 342 -19.89 7.21 -8.59
C GLU A 342 -20.11 7.33 -10.11
N PHE A 343 -19.07 7.76 -10.83
CA PHE A 343 -19.14 8.00 -12.27
C PHE A 343 -19.60 6.79 -13.08
N LEU A 344 -19.48 5.58 -12.53
CA LEU A 344 -20.01 4.36 -13.17
C LEU A 344 -21.50 4.50 -13.54
N LYS A 345 -22.28 5.22 -12.74
CA LYS A 345 -23.73 5.46 -13.00
C LYS A 345 -24.01 6.23 -14.29
N PHE A 346 -23.02 6.98 -14.82
CA PHE A 346 -23.15 7.75 -16.05
C PHE A 346 -22.73 6.98 -17.31
N PHE A 347 -22.28 5.74 -17.16
CA PHE A 347 -21.82 4.91 -18.28
C PHE A 347 -22.75 3.70 -18.44
N GLU A 348 -23.07 3.34 -19.68
CA GLU A 348 -23.90 2.18 -20.00
C GLU A 348 -23.22 0.85 -19.64
N ASN A 349 -21.87 0.85 -19.59
CA ASN A 349 -21.07 -0.33 -19.26
C ASN A 349 -19.74 0.03 -18.61
N GLU A 350 -19.14 -0.95 -17.91
CA GLU A 350 -17.84 -0.79 -17.24
C GLU A 350 -16.69 -0.46 -18.21
N ILE A 351 -16.74 -0.94 -19.45
CA ILE A 351 -15.68 -0.68 -20.44
C ILE A 351 -15.59 0.81 -20.72
N GLY A 352 -16.73 1.47 -20.93
CA GLY A 352 -16.79 2.92 -21.13
C GLY A 352 -16.26 3.70 -19.94
N TYR A 353 -16.63 3.29 -18.73
CA TYR A 353 -16.15 3.87 -17.49
C TYR A 353 -14.62 3.79 -17.36
N TYR A 354 -14.03 2.59 -17.49
CA TYR A 354 -12.59 2.42 -17.42
C TYR A 354 -11.84 3.11 -18.56
N ALA A 355 -12.41 3.11 -19.78
CA ALA A 355 -11.81 3.82 -20.91
C ALA A 355 -11.75 5.35 -20.68
N ALA A 356 -12.80 5.94 -20.12
CA ALA A 356 -12.83 7.36 -19.74
C ALA A 356 -11.80 7.66 -18.64
N MET A 357 -11.77 6.86 -17.58
CA MET A 357 -10.80 6.98 -16.49
C MET A 357 -9.35 6.93 -16.99
N ILE A 358 -9.01 5.92 -17.79
CA ILE A 358 -7.68 5.77 -18.39
C ILE A 358 -7.34 6.98 -19.26
N SER A 359 -8.30 7.45 -20.07
CA SER A 359 -8.09 8.62 -20.94
C SER A 359 -7.74 9.87 -20.13
N VAL A 360 -8.44 10.11 -19.02
CA VAL A 360 -8.15 11.24 -18.12
C VAL A 360 -6.76 11.10 -17.51
N ILE A 361 -6.40 9.92 -17.03
CA ILE A 361 -5.04 9.65 -16.48
C ILE A 361 -3.96 9.95 -17.53
N LEU A 362 -4.13 9.47 -18.76
CA LEU A 362 -3.15 9.67 -19.83
C LEU A 362 -3.03 11.15 -20.23
N LEU A 363 -4.17 11.85 -20.37
CA LEU A 363 -4.19 13.29 -20.70
C LEU A 363 -3.48 14.12 -19.62
N LEU A 364 -3.81 13.91 -18.35
CA LEU A 364 -3.19 14.62 -17.25
C LEU A 364 -1.69 14.29 -17.13
N THR A 365 -1.30 13.04 -17.40
CA THR A 365 0.10 12.62 -17.44
C THR A 365 0.89 13.37 -18.51
N VAL A 366 0.41 13.40 -19.74
CA VAL A 366 1.08 14.11 -20.83
C VAL A 366 1.12 15.62 -20.56
N TRP A 367 0.05 16.16 -20.02
CA TRP A 367 -0.03 17.56 -19.64
C TRP A 367 1.02 17.94 -18.59
N ILE A 368 1.09 17.22 -17.45
CA ILE A 368 2.04 17.54 -16.37
C ILE A 368 3.52 17.38 -16.80
N ASP A 369 3.80 16.40 -17.66
CA ASP A 369 5.14 16.22 -18.22
C ASP A 369 5.54 17.38 -19.13
N ASN A 370 4.61 17.91 -19.91
CA ASN A 370 4.86 19.09 -20.75
C ASN A 370 5.05 20.36 -19.91
N VAL A 371 4.22 20.55 -18.86
CA VAL A 371 4.40 21.64 -17.89
C VAL A 371 5.77 21.55 -17.22
N SER A 372 6.18 20.36 -16.79
CA SER A 372 7.48 20.13 -16.16
C SER A 372 8.64 20.42 -17.11
N LYS A 373 8.56 20.00 -18.39
CA LYS A 373 9.56 20.29 -19.41
C LYS A 373 9.66 21.79 -19.68
N TRP A 374 8.51 22.46 -19.83
CA TRP A 374 8.45 23.90 -20.04
C TRP A 374 9.10 24.64 -18.86
N PHE A 375 8.72 24.33 -17.60
CA PHE A 375 9.28 24.98 -16.42
C PHE A 375 10.79 24.73 -16.27
N ASN A 376 11.25 23.52 -16.57
CA ASN A 376 12.69 23.19 -16.55
C ASN A 376 13.49 23.88 -17.68
N SER A 377 12.83 24.34 -18.75
CA SER A 377 13.47 25.12 -19.82
C SER A 377 13.70 26.59 -19.44
N LEU A 378 13.02 27.06 -18.41
CA LEU A 378 13.18 28.42 -17.89
C LEU A 378 14.47 28.51 -17.08
N ILE A 379 15.51 29.08 -17.67
CA ILE A 379 16.86 29.16 -17.08
C ILE A 379 16.96 30.34 -16.12
N SER A 380 16.20 31.42 -16.39
CA SER A 380 16.22 32.65 -15.59
C SER A 380 14.83 33.27 -15.41
N TRP A 381 14.70 34.20 -14.47
CA TRP A 381 13.49 35.02 -14.31
C TRP A 381 13.14 35.82 -15.57
N SER A 382 14.17 36.25 -16.33
CA SER A 382 13.94 36.96 -17.60
C SER A 382 13.30 36.07 -18.66
N ASP A 383 13.67 34.79 -18.70
CA ASP A 383 13.06 33.82 -19.62
C ASP A 383 11.62 33.49 -19.21
N PHE A 384 11.35 33.46 -17.91
CA PHE A 384 9.99 33.35 -17.37
C PHE A 384 9.11 34.51 -17.83
N PHE A 385 9.55 35.76 -17.66
CA PHE A 385 8.78 36.94 -18.10
C PHE A 385 8.58 37.00 -19.62
N LYS A 386 9.58 36.61 -20.41
CA LYS A 386 9.44 36.49 -21.89
C LYS A 386 8.44 35.39 -22.27
N ALA A 387 8.47 34.25 -21.58
CA ALA A 387 7.51 33.16 -21.81
C ALA A 387 6.09 33.60 -21.45
N VAL A 388 5.90 34.35 -20.35
CA VAL A 388 4.59 34.91 -19.92
C VAL A 388 4.00 35.85 -21.00
N GLN A 389 4.82 36.45 -21.84
CA GLN A 389 4.33 37.26 -22.96
C GLN A 389 3.83 36.44 -24.16
N SER A 390 4.09 35.13 -24.23
CA SER A 390 3.57 34.29 -25.30
C SER A 390 2.07 34.03 -25.16
N TYR A 391 1.36 33.88 -26.30
CA TYR A 391 -0.10 33.67 -26.32
C TYR A 391 -0.53 32.46 -25.49
N TYR A 392 0.21 31.35 -25.55
CA TYR A 392 -0.08 30.15 -24.77
C TYR A 392 -0.02 30.41 -23.26
N VAL A 393 0.93 31.22 -22.79
CA VAL A 393 1.08 31.55 -21.38
C VAL A 393 -0.01 32.51 -20.93
N LYS A 394 -0.46 33.43 -21.78
CA LYS A 394 -1.55 34.37 -21.45
C LYS A 394 -2.88 33.66 -21.14
N VAL A 395 -3.11 32.45 -21.68
CA VAL A 395 -4.31 31.65 -21.42
C VAL A 395 -4.04 30.62 -20.31
N VAL A 396 -2.94 29.91 -20.38
CA VAL A 396 -2.62 28.81 -19.44
C VAL A 396 -2.28 29.32 -18.04
N THR A 397 -1.56 30.45 -17.94
CA THR A 397 -1.15 30.97 -16.63
C THR A 397 -2.32 31.42 -15.75
N PRO A 398 -3.33 32.17 -16.24
CA PRO A 398 -4.51 32.52 -15.43
C PRO A 398 -5.28 31.30 -14.96
N VAL A 399 -5.49 30.33 -15.83
CA VAL A 399 -6.18 29.08 -15.48
C VAL A 399 -5.40 28.28 -14.44
N ALA A 400 -4.10 28.11 -14.64
CA ALA A 400 -3.23 27.44 -13.68
C ALA A 400 -3.19 28.19 -12.32
N SER A 401 -3.14 29.52 -12.38
CA SER A 401 -3.16 30.35 -11.15
C SER A 401 -4.49 30.23 -10.41
N LEU A 402 -5.62 30.20 -11.12
CA LEU A 402 -6.94 29.97 -10.52
C LEU A 402 -7.05 28.61 -9.87
N VAL A 403 -6.56 27.57 -10.54
CA VAL A 403 -6.56 26.19 -9.99
C VAL A 403 -5.66 26.09 -8.76
N ILE A 404 -4.46 26.68 -8.79
CA ILE A 404 -3.56 26.71 -7.63
C ILE A 404 -4.17 27.52 -6.48
N LEU A 405 -4.82 28.65 -6.79
CA LEU A 405 -5.54 29.44 -5.80
C LEU A 405 -6.70 28.67 -5.18
N ALA A 406 -7.53 28.03 -6.02
CA ALA A 406 -8.64 27.19 -5.56
C ALA A 406 -8.14 26.02 -4.68
N GLY A 407 -7.04 25.36 -5.07
CA GLY A 407 -6.40 24.33 -4.26
C GLY A 407 -5.84 24.86 -2.94
N GLY A 408 -5.25 26.07 -2.94
CA GLY A 408 -4.78 26.75 -1.72
C GLY A 408 -5.93 27.11 -0.79
N ILE A 409 -7.02 27.62 -1.32
CA ILE A 409 -8.26 27.91 -0.56
C ILE A 409 -8.82 26.60 0.01
N ALA A 410 -8.93 25.56 -0.82
CA ALA A 410 -9.37 24.22 -0.40
C ALA A 410 -8.52 23.66 0.74
N PHE A 411 -7.20 23.79 0.64
CA PHE A 411 -6.28 23.40 1.72
C PHE A 411 -6.53 24.17 3.02
N CYS A 412 -6.72 25.49 2.93
CA CYS A 412 -6.98 26.32 4.11
C CYS A 412 -8.37 26.07 4.72
N MET A 413 -9.36 25.77 3.89
CA MET A 413 -10.75 25.55 4.30
C MET A 413 -11.08 24.07 4.57
N ALA A 414 -10.15 23.14 4.28
CA ALA A 414 -10.36 21.73 4.53
C ALA A 414 -10.79 21.52 5.99
N PRO A 415 -11.85 20.74 6.25
CA PRO A 415 -12.29 20.48 7.61
C PRO A 415 -11.19 19.81 8.43
N ALA A 416 -11.07 20.21 9.70
CA ALA A 416 -10.14 19.56 10.64
C ALA A 416 -10.68 18.20 11.12
N ASP A 417 -11.94 17.93 10.88
CA ASP A 417 -12.80 17.02 11.64
C ASP A 417 -12.64 15.53 11.32
N LYS A 418 -12.07 15.17 10.15
CA LYS A 418 -11.71 13.75 9.93
C LYS A 418 -10.60 13.27 10.86
N GLN A 419 -9.79 14.20 11.31
CA GLN A 419 -8.78 13.93 12.34
C GLN A 419 -9.42 13.80 13.73
N ARG A 420 -10.60 14.39 13.96
CA ARG A 420 -11.38 14.17 15.18
C ARG A 420 -12.05 12.80 15.19
N ASP A 421 -12.77 12.43 14.15
CA ASP A 421 -13.49 11.15 14.12
C ASP A 421 -12.53 9.95 14.09
N VAL A 422 -11.42 10.04 13.33
CA VAL A 422 -10.35 9.03 13.38
C VAL A 422 -9.61 9.09 14.71
N SER A 423 -9.34 10.28 15.28
CA SER A 423 -8.71 10.41 16.60
C SER A 423 -9.65 9.95 17.72
N ASP A 424 -10.95 10.20 17.59
CA ASP A 424 -11.95 9.78 18.57
C ASP A 424 -12.14 8.25 18.49
N LEU A 425 -12.20 7.67 17.29
CA LEU A 425 -12.18 6.21 17.12
C LEU A 425 -10.88 5.61 17.67
N GLN A 426 -9.73 6.18 17.33
CA GLN A 426 -8.43 5.72 17.83
C GLN A 426 -8.36 5.84 19.36
N ALA A 427 -8.71 6.98 19.91
CA ALA A 427 -8.73 7.20 21.36
C ALA A 427 -9.69 6.22 22.06
N ARG A 428 -10.85 5.96 21.49
CA ARG A 428 -11.80 4.96 21.98
C ARG A 428 -11.21 3.55 21.93
N LEU A 429 -10.60 3.15 20.83
CA LEU A 429 -9.99 1.83 20.69
C LEU A 429 -8.80 1.66 21.65
N GLU A 430 -7.97 2.69 21.83
CA GLU A 430 -6.87 2.70 22.80
C GLU A 430 -7.40 2.62 24.25
N ALA A 431 -8.41 3.40 24.59
CA ALA A 431 -9.03 3.36 25.91
C ALA A 431 -9.67 1.98 26.19
N ASN A 432 -10.35 1.40 25.21
CA ASN A 432 -10.94 0.06 25.34
C ASN A 432 -9.85 -1.00 25.48
N ALA A 433 -8.75 -0.92 24.74
CA ALA A 433 -7.62 -1.84 24.84
C ALA A 433 -6.94 -1.77 26.22
N LEU A 434 -6.72 -0.55 26.74
CA LEU A 434 -6.13 -0.34 28.07
C LEU A 434 -7.03 -0.84 29.20
N SER A 435 -8.33 -0.65 29.07
CA SER A 435 -9.32 -1.09 30.09
C SER A 435 -9.62 -2.58 30.03
N GLN A 436 -9.30 -3.25 28.93
CA GLN A 436 -9.72 -4.64 28.67
C GLN A 436 -9.23 -5.63 29.73
N ALA A 437 -7.96 -5.57 30.13
CA ALA A 437 -7.37 -6.46 31.12
C ALA A 437 -8.07 -6.29 32.49
N SER A 438 -8.23 -5.04 32.95
CA SER A 438 -8.89 -4.74 34.24
C SER A 438 -10.39 -5.10 34.23
N ALA A 439 -11.06 -4.94 33.08
CA ALA A 439 -12.46 -5.34 32.93
C ALA A 439 -12.63 -6.86 32.95
N ASN A 440 -11.72 -7.59 32.30
CA ASN A 440 -11.72 -9.06 32.33
C ASN A 440 -11.41 -9.62 33.74
N ASP A 441 -10.58 -8.92 34.53
CA ASP A 441 -10.27 -9.34 35.90
C ASP A 441 -11.45 -9.09 36.87
N LYS A 442 -12.18 -7.97 36.70
CA LYS A 442 -13.41 -7.73 37.48
C LYS A 442 -14.49 -8.77 37.23
N ASN A 443 -14.57 -9.31 36.02
CA ASN A 443 -15.51 -10.34 35.63
C ASN A 443 -15.15 -11.74 36.15
N LYS A 444 -13.96 -11.96 36.74
CA LYS A 444 -13.61 -13.22 37.45
C LYS A 444 -14.47 -13.49 38.69
N ASP A 445 -14.89 -12.42 39.37
CA ASP A 445 -15.55 -12.48 40.66
C ASP A 445 -17.08 -12.46 40.55
N VAL A 446 -17.64 -12.59 39.33
CA VAL A 446 -19.08 -12.75 39.15
C VAL A 446 -19.49 -14.08 39.78
N ASN A 447 -20.12 -13.99 40.93
CA ASN A 447 -20.54 -15.14 41.73
C ASN A 447 -21.69 -15.89 41.02
N LEU A 448 -21.36 -16.99 40.36
CA LEU A 448 -22.30 -17.83 39.60
C LEU A 448 -23.54 -18.26 40.41
N SER A 449 -23.44 -18.21 41.76
CA SER A 449 -24.54 -18.56 42.67
C SER A 449 -25.58 -17.43 42.83
N GLU A 450 -25.30 -16.21 42.39
CA GLU A 450 -26.22 -15.06 42.46
C GLU A 450 -27.05 -14.88 41.18
N ILE A 451 -26.76 -15.62 40.12
CA ILE A 451 -27.46 -15.57 38.84
C ILE A 451 -28.79 -16.31 39.01
N LYS A 452 -29.87 -15.56 39.19
CA LYS A 452 -31.22 -16.08 39.47
C LYS A 452 -31.94 -16.64 38.24
N ASP A 453 -31.44 -16.36 37.02
CA ASP A 453 -32.07 -16.83 35.78
C ASP A 453 -31.14 -17.84 35.08
N PRO A 454 -31.57 -19.13 34.91
CA PRO A 454 -30.82 -20.11 34.11
C PRO A 454 -30.59 -19.70 32.63
N GLN A 455 -31.20 -18.60 32.20
CA GLN A 455 -31.07 -18.02 30.85
C GLN A 455 -29.97 -16.96 30.75
N GLU A 456 -29.33 -16.58 31.86
CA GLU A 456 -28.16 -15.72 31.81
C GLU A 456 -26.98 -16.51 31.25
N MET A 457 -26.46 -15.98 30.12
CA MET A 457 -25.32 -16.58 29.36
C MET A 457 -24.03 -16.39 30.13
N VAL A 458 -23.54 -17.44 30.76
CA VAL A 458 -22.34 -17.43 31.61
C VAL A 458 -21.16 -18.08 30.88
N ASN A 459 -19.95 -17.63 31.17
CA ASN A 459 -18.70 -18.18 30.63
C ASN A 459 -18.55 -18.05 29.10
N ILE A 460 -18.96 -16.92 28.56
CA ILE A 460 -18.72 -16.61 27.15
C ILE A 460 -17.33 -15.98 26.96
N VAL A 461 -16.60 -16.50 26.01
CA VAL A 461 -15.30 -15.93 25.57
C VAL A 461 -15.45 -15.35 24.17
N ALA A 462 -15.08 -14.09 24.01
CA ALA A 462 -15.10 -13.39 22.74
C ALA A 462 -13.67 -13.02 22.30
N VAL A 463 -13.30 -13.42 21.10
CA VAL A 463 -12.02 -13.06 20.47
C VAL A 463 -12.29 -12.32 19.17
N GLY A 464 -11.74 -11.10 19.04
CA GLY A 464 -12.07 -10.26 17.91
C GLY A 464 -10.98 -9.26 17.51
N ASP A 465 -11.31 -8.51 16.49
CA ASP A 465 -10.50 -7.42 15.93
C ASP A 465 -10.95 -6.03 16.44
N SER A 466 -10.64 -4.97 15.69
CA SER A 466 -10.99 -3.59 16.06
C SER A 466 -12.48 -3.32 16.10
N VAL A 467 -13.29 -4.01 15.31
CA VAL A 467 -14.76 -3.86 15.32
C VAL A 467 -15.32 -4.34 16.66
N MET A 468 -14.91 -5.52 17.09
CA MET A 468 -15.28 -6.05 18.40
C MET A 468 -14.69 -5.21 19.54
N LEU A 469 -13.44 -4.74 19.43
CA LEU A 469 -12.80 -3.89 20.43
C LEU A 469 -13.59 -2.59 20.63
N GLY A 470 -14.05 -1.98 19.54
CA GLY A 470 -14.91 -0.78 19.60
C GLY A 470 -16.22 -1.02 20.32
N ALA A 471 -16.81 -2.20 20.16
CA ALA A 471 -18.07 -2.61 20.80
C ALA A 471 -17.90 -3.28 22.17
N ALA A 472 -16.67 -3.51 22.63
CA ALA A 472 -16.40 -4.27 23.86
C ALA A 472 -17.14 -3.76 25.13
N PRO A 473 -17.27 -2.44 25.38
CA PRO A 473 -18.04 -1.94 26.51
C PRO A 473 -19.53 -2.31 26.44
N ALA A 474 -20.14 -2.23 25.26
CA ALA A 474 -21.55 -2.61 25.08
C ALA A 474 -21.77 -4.12 25.22
N LEU A 475 -20.87 -4.92 24.64
CA LEU A 475 -20.90 -6.38 24.82
C LEU A 475 -20.82 -6.78 26.31
N ARG A 476 -19.99 -6.09 27.11
CA ARG A 476 -19.92 -6.34 28.56
C ARG A 476 -21.19 -5.95 29.31
N ASN A 477 -21.94 -4.96 28.81
CA ASN A 477 -23.21 -4.58 29.40
C ASN A 477 -24.33 -5.60 29.12
N ASP A 478 -24.29 -6.20 27.91
CA ASP A 478 -25.35 -7.13 27.47
C ASP A 478 -25.05 -8.59 27.86
N PHE A 479 -23.79 -8.94 28.13
CA PHE A 479 -23.35 -10.28 28.51
C PHE A 479 -22.65 -10.25 29.87
N ALA A 480 -23.32 -10.72 30.89
CA ALA A 480 -22.75 -10.81 32.24
C ALA A 480 -21.54 -11.76 32.26
N GLY A 481 -20.40 -11.30 32.76
CA GLY A 481 -19.21 -12.13 32.93
C GLY A 481 -18.45 -12.49 31.64
N ILE A 482 -18.78 -11.87 30.49
CA ILE A 482 -18.06 -12.13 29.23
C ILE A 482 -16.57 -11.79 29.34
N TYR A 483 -15.72 -12.71 28.89
CA TYR A 483 -14.30 -12.46 28.68
C TYR A 483 -14.06 -12.00 27.23
N ILE A 484 -13.49 -10.83 27.04
CA ILE A 484 -13.22 -10.29 25.70
C ILE A 484 -11.71 -10.11 25.52
N ASP A 485 -11.15 -10.68 24.45
CA ASP A 485 -9.82 -10.40 23.94
C ASP A 485 -9.93 -9.90 22.50
N ALA A 486 -9.94 -8.58 22.34
CA ALA A 486 -10.03 -7.92 21.06
C ALA A 486 -8.85 -6.95 20.86
N LYS A 487 -8.37 -6.82 19.61
CA LYS A 487 -7.19 -6.01 19.29
C LYS A 487 -7.31 -5.43 17.89
N VAL A 488 -6.86 -4.18 17.73
CA VAL A 488 -6.74 -3.51 16.42
C VAL A 488 -5.86 -4.33 15.46
N SER A 489 -6.27 -4.38 14.21
CA SER A 489 -5.54 -5.06 13.11
C SER A 489 -5.27 -6.56 13.34
N ARG A 490 -6.11 -7.24 14.10
CA ARG A 490 -5.96 -8.68 14.37
C ARG A 490 -6.44 -9.53 13.20
N TYR A 491 -5.60 -10.47 12.79
CA TYR A 491 -5.88 -11.49 11.77
C TYR A 491 -6.34 -12.82 12.41
N VAL A 492 -7.02 -13.65 11.61
CA VAL A 492 -7.49 -14.97 12.07
C VAL A 492 -6.33 -15.88 12.52
N GLY A 493 -5.15 -15.77 11.90
CA GLY A 493 -3.97 -16.57 12.26
C GLY A 493 -3.51 -16.42 13.72
N ALA A 494 -3.84 -15.30 14.39
CA ALA A 494 -3.58 -15.13 15.81
C ALA A 494 -4.60 -15.85 16.71
N GLY A 495 -5.75 -16.22 16.17
CA GLY A 495 -6.89 -16.72 16.96
C GLY A 495 -6.57 -17.99 17.77
N LEU A 496 -5.89 -18.95 17.16
CA LEU A 496 -5.56 -20.22 17.81
C LEU A 496 -4.71 -20.03 19.08
N ASP A 497 -3.65 -19.21 18.99
CA ASP A 497 -2.75 -18.99 20.13
C ASP A 497 -3.43 -18.19 21.25
N ILE A 498 -4.33 -17.29 20.89
CA ILE A 498 -5.14 -16.54 21.86
C ILE A 498 -6.06 -17.48 22.62
N PHE A 499 -6.83 -18.32 21.93
CA PHE A 499 -7.72 -19.28 22.60
C PHE A 499 -6.95 -20.31 23.44
N ARG A 500 -5.74 -20.72 23.02
CA ARG A 500 -4.83 -21.54 23.84
C ARG A 500 -4.41 -20.81 25.12
N GLY A 501 -4.04 -19.53 24.99
CA GLY A 501 -3.71 -18.70 26.16
C GLY A 501 -4.86 -18.60 27.13
N ILE A 502 -6.07 -18.28 26.66
CA ILE A 502 -7.27 -18.20 27.48
C ILE A 502 -7.61 -19.54 28.15
N ASN A 503 -7.43 -20.64 27.43
CA ASN A 503 -7.63 -21.99 27.99
C ASN A 503 -6.60 -22.33 29.07
N ASN A 504 -5.34 -21.95 28.89
CA ASN A 504 -4.28 -22.16 29.90
C ASN A 504 -4.55 -21.35 31.19
N GLU A 505 -5.27 -20.24 31.08
CA GLU A 505 -5.76 -19.46 32.23
C GLU A 505 -7.02 -20.07 32.87
N GLY A 506 -7.55 -21.16 32.32
CA GLY A 506 -8.78 -21.82 32.81
C GLY A 506 -10.06 -21.02 32.55
N ARG A 507 -10.06 -20.12 31.56
CA ARG A 507 -11.19 -19.21 31.27
C ARG A 507 -11.99 -19.57 30.01
N LEU A 508 -11.53 -20.55 29.23
CA LEU A 508 -12.21 -20.93 27.99
C LEU A 508 -13.52 -21.70 28.29
N GLY A 509 -14.64 -21.05 28.06
CA GLY A 509 -15.99 -21.63 28.26
C GLY A 509 -16.44 -22.49 27.08
N ASP A 510 -17.67 -23.00 27.20
CA ASP A 510 -18.30 -23.85 26.17
C ASP A 510 -18.91 -23.03 25.02
N VAL A 511 -19.02 -21.73 25.19
CA VAL A 511 -19.54 -20.77 24.19
C VAL A 511 -18.44 -19.77 23.84
N VAL A 512 -18.15 -19.66 22.57
CA VAL A 512 -17.15 -18.71 22.06
C VAL A 512 -17.75 -17.82 20.98
N ILE A 513 -17.36 -16.55 20.97
CA ILE A 513 -17.69 -15.58 19.93
C ILE A 513 -16.40 -15.25 19.19
N VAL A 514 -16.42 -15.40 17.88
CA VAL A 514 -15.28 -15.07 17.01
C VAL A 514 -15.67 -13.90 16.12
N GLY A 515 -14.96 -12.79 16.21
CA GLY A 515 -15.12 -11.59 15.37
C GLY A 515 -13.81 -11.28 14.65
N LEU A 516 -13.38 -12.19 13.76
CA LEU A 516 -12.14 -12.10 12.99
C LEU A 516 -12.44 -12.22 11.50
N GLY A 517 -11.64 -11.54 10.67
CA GLY A 517 -11.73 -11.58 9.20
C GLY A 517 -11.86 -10.20 8.56
N THR A 518 -12.08 -9.11 9.31
CA THR A 518 -12.09 -7.75 8.75
C THR A 518 -10.72 -7.33 8.25
N ASN A 519 -9.66 -7.72 8.95
CA ASN A 519 -8.29 -7.27 8.66
C ASN A 519 -7.51 -8.20 7.72
N GLY A 520 -8.10 -9.28 7.24
CA GLY A 520 -7.44 -10.20 6.30
C GLY A 520 -8.30 -11.39 5.93
N PRO A 521 -7.87 -12.16 4.90
CA PRO A 521 -8.57 -13.36 4.51
C PRO A 521 -8.53 -14.43 5.62
N ILE A 522 -9.60 -15.21 5.71
CA ILE A 522 -9.67 -16.43 6.53
C ILE A 522 -9.55 -17.69 5.66
N THR A 523 -9.37 -17.49 4.36
CA THR A 523 -9.16 -18.48 3.30
C THR A 523 -7.71 -18.45 2.81
N GLY A 524 -7.39 -19.24 1.80
CA GLY A 524 -6.09 -19.26 1.17
C GLY A 524 -4.97 -19.63 2.15
N TYR A 525 -4.02 -18.71 2.37
CA TYR A 525 -2.91 -18.95 3.31
C TYR A 525 -3.39 -19.21 4.73
N TYR A 526 -4.41 -18.47 5.20
CA TYR A 526 -4.96 -18.62 6.56
C TYR A 526 -6.02 -19.71 6.71
N GLU A 527 -6.31 -20.47 5.66
CA GLU A 527 -7.31 -21.54 5.73
C GLU A 527 -6.89 -22.65 6.70
N SER A 528 -5.59 -22.98 6.74
CA SER A 528 -5.04 -23.97 7.67
C SER A 528 -5.15 -23.51 9.14
N GLU A 529 -4.88 -22.23 9.41
CA GLU A 529 -5.00 -21.63 10.73
C GLU A 529 -6.47 -21.52 11.16
N THR A 530 -7.36 -21.17 10.23
CA THR A 530 -8.81 -21.13 10.48
C THR A 530 -9.34 -22.52 10.85
N LYS A 531 -8.94 -23.55 10.11
CA LYS A 531 -9.31 -24.94 10.42
C LYS A 531 -8.72 -25.40 11.75
N ALA A 532 -7.42 -25.12 12.00
CA ALA A 532 -6.77 -25.48 13.26
C ALA A 532 -7.43 -24.78 14.47
N LEU A 533 -7.90 -23.54 14.30
CA LEU A 533 -8.70 -22.84 15.31
C LEU A 533 -10.02 -23.57 15.61
N ILE A 534 -10.77 -23.94 14.56
CA ILE A 534 -12.04 -24.66 14.69
C ILE A 534 -11.82 -26.03 15.34
N ASP A 535 -10.82 -26.78 14.90
CA ASP A 535 -10.45 -28.08 15.46
C ASP A 535 -10.08 -27.97 16.94
N TYR A 536 -9.34 -26.92 17.32
CA TYR A 536 -8.98 -26.67 18.72
C TYR A 536 -10.20 -26.34 19.58
N LEU A 537 -11.13 -25.54 19.06
CA LEU A 537 -12.37 -25.22 19.75
C LEU A 537 -13.30 -26.43 19.90
N GLY A 538 -13.16 -27.42 19.00
CA GLY A 538 -13.83 -28.73 19.10
C GLY A 538 -15.35 -28.62 19.13
N ASN A 539 -15.98 -29.24 20.13
CA ASN A 539 -17.45 -29.30 20.26
C ASN A 539 -18.07 -28.03 20.88
N ARG A 540 -17.26 -27.00 21.20
CA ARG A 540 -17.76 -25.73 21.72
C ARG A 540 -18.72 -25.08 20.74
N LYS A 541 -19.68 -24.33 21.24
CA LYS A 541 -20.56 -23.51 20.42
C LYS A 541 -19.81 -22.28 19.94
N ILE A 542 -19.64 -22.16 18.62
CA ILE A 542 -18.88 -21.09 17.99
C ILE A 542 -19.87 -20.16 17.30
N TYR A 543 -20.00 -18.94 17.81
CA TYR A 543 -20.71 -17.87 17.13
C TYR A 543 -19.70 -17.01 16.36
N TRP A 544 -19.69 -17.14 15.03
CA TRP A 544 -18.78 -16.35 14.19
C TRP A 544 -19.55 -15.18 13.60
N ILE A 545 -19.10 -13.97 13.92
CA ILE A 545 -19.67 -12.74 13.37
C ILE A 545 -19.03 -12.52 12.01
N ASN A 546 -19.85 -12.49 10.95
CA ASN A 546 -19.35 -12.21 9.62
C ASN A 546 -18.96 -10.73 9.46
N ASN A 547 -18.20 -10.41 8.41
CA ASN A 547 -17.53 -9.15 8.27
C ASN A 547 -18.25 -8.21 7.30
N TYR A 548 -18.31 -6.92 7.65
CA TYR A 548 -18.74 -5.86 6.76
C TYR A 548 -17.63 -4.82 6.61
N ALA A 549 -17.05 -4.75 5.41
CA ALA A 549 -16.07 -3.75 5.03
C ALA A 549 -16.13 -3.54 3.51
N PRO A 550 -16.95 -2.60 3.04
CA PRO A 550 -17.20 -2.40 1.61
C PRO A 550 -15.92 -1.97 0.88
N GLY A 551 -15.66 -2.60 -0.27
CA GLY A 551 -14.47 -2.32 -1.08
C GLY A 551 -13.21 -3.11 -0.66
N ILE A 552 -13.27 -3.89 0.40
CA ILE A 552 -12.18 -4.81 0.79
C ILE A 552 -12.36 -6.16 0.09
N SER A 553 -11.35 -6.57 -0.67
CA SER A 553 -11.43 -7.67 -1.64
C SER A 553 -11.72 -9.06 -1.06
N TRP A 554 -11.34 -9.31 0.19
CA TRP A 554 -11.51 -10.64 0.80
C TRP A 554 -12.82 -10.79 1.59
N ILE A 555 -13.58 -9.74 1.80
CA ILE A 555 -14.77 -9.79 2.68
C ILE A 555 -15.84 -10.75 2.15
N ASP A 556 -16.18 -10.65 0.87
CA ASP A 556 -17.20 -11.51 0.27
C ASP A 556 -16.76 -12.99 0.27
N GLU A 557 -15.48 -13.24 0.00
CA GLU A 557 -14.89 -14.58 0.05
C GLU A 557 -14.89 -15.14 1.48
N ASN A 558 -14.51 -14.32 2.46
CA ASN A 558 -14.56 -14.69 3.88
C ASN A 558 -15.97 -15.07 4.31
N ASN A 559 -16.96 -14.23 3.99
CA ASN A 559 -18.34 -14.47 4.37
C ASN A 559 -18.90 -15.74 3.72
N ALA A 560 -18.62 -15.96 2.43
CA ALA A 560 -19.00 -17.21 1.74
C ALA A 560 -18.32 -18.44 2.35
N TYR A 561 -17.07 -18.32 2.78
CA TYR A 561 -16.34 -19.39 3.44
C TYR A 561 -16.91 -19.70 4.83
N LEU A 562 -17.30 -18.69 5.61
CA LEU A 562 -17.97 -18.87 6.89
C LEU A 562 -19.31 -19.62 6.74
N GLU A 563 -20.10 -19.29 5.73
CA GLU A 563 -21.34 -20.03 5.43
C GLU A 563 -21.09 -21.51 5.08
N LYS A 564 -19.98 -21.79 4.37
CA LYS A 564 -19.56 -23.15 4.08
C LYS A 564 -19.18 -23.88 5.37
N LEU A 565 -18.36 -23.28 6.22
CA LEU A 565 -17.93 -23.85 7.50
C LEU A 565 -19.13 -24.15 8.41
N ALA A 566 -20.14 -23.28 8.47
CA ALA A 566 -21.34 -23.50 9.24
C ALA A 566 -22.19 -24.68 8.73
N LYS A 567 -22.11 -25.02 7.44
CA LYS A 567 -22.74 -26.24 6.87
C LYS A 567 -21.96 -27.51 7.20
N GLU A 568 -20.64 -27.42 7.26
CA GLU A 568 -19.74 -28.54 7.57
C GLU A 568 -19.66 -28.83 9.08
N HIS A 569 -19.81 -27.80 9.93
CA HIS A 569 -19.66 -27.87 11.38
C HIS A 569 -20.95 -27.35 12.09
N PRO A 570 -21.85 -28.24 12.54
CA PRO A 570 -23.15 -27.85 13.15
C PRO A 570 -23.04 -27.02 14.42
N ASN A 571 -21.88 -26.96 15.04
CA ASN A 571 -21.59 -26.15 16.21
C ASN A 571 -21.14 -24.71 15.86
N ILE A 572 -20.93 -24.39 14.57
CA ILE A 572 -20.63 -23.05 14.08
C ILE A 572 -21.95 -22.38 13.66
N ILE A 573 -22.23 -21.21 14.22
CA ILE A 573 -23.41 -20.40 13.94
C ILE A 573 -22.95 -19.03 13.48
N ILE A 574 -23.41 -18.61 12.30
CA ILE A 574 -23.06 -17.29 11.76
C ILE A 574 -24.00 -16.23 12.33
N ILE A 575 -23.40 -15.16 12.84
CA ILE A 575 -24.08 -13.92 13.19
C ILE A 575 -23.91 -12.97 12.00
N ASP A 576 -24.97 -12.78 11.23
CA ASP A 576 -24.95 -12.03 9.96
C ASP A 576 -24.99 -10.52 10.19
N TRP A 577 -23.90 -9.99 10.74
CA TRP A 577 -23.69 -8.56 10.89
C TRP A 577 -23.58 -7.85 9.55
N ALA A 578 -22.97 -8.49 8.55
CA ALA A 578 -22.76 -7.90 7.23
C ALA A 578 -24.05 -7.41 6.57
N SER A 579 -25.09 -8.25 6.60
CA SER A 579 -26.40 -7.89 6.03
C SER A 579 -27.10 -6.76 6.79
N ILE A 580 -26.87 -6.64 8.09
CA ILE A 580 -27.42 -5.56 8.91
C ILE A 580 -26.67 -4.26 8.66
N ALA A 581 -25.36 -4.27 8.73
CA ALA A 581 -24.51 -3.11 8.50
C ALA A 581 -24.69 -2.51 7.09
N ALA A 582 -24.90 -3.37 6.09
CA ALA A 582 -25.17 -2.93 4.72
C ALA A 582 -26.46 -2.09 4.59
N LYS A 583 -27.47 -2.36 5.43
CA LYS A 583 -28.74 -1.64 5.45
C LYS A 583 -28.71 -0.37 6.30
N HIS A 584 -27.81 -0.32 7.28
CA HIS A 584 -27.71 0.71 8.30
C HIS A 584 -26.32 1.39 8.26
N ARG A 585 -26.00 2.01 7.14
CA ARG A 585 -24.72 2.74 7.00
C ARG A 585 -24.59 3.92 7.96
N ASP A 586 -25.70 4.45 8.44
CA ASP A 586 -25.80 5.46 9.49
C ASP A 586 -25.33 4.98 10.86
N TRP A 587 -25.20 3.66 11.06
CA TRP A 587 -24.62 3.05 12.27
C TRP A 587 -23.10 2.92 12.24
N LEU A 588 -22.48 3.24 11.09
CA LEU A 588 -21.04 3.14 10.91
C LEU A 588 -20.40 4.52 10.98
N GLY A 589 -19.14 4.55 11.37
CA GLY A 589 -18.31 5.75 11.30
C GLY A 589 -17.98 6.13 9.86
N ASP A 590 -17.22 7.19 9.69
CA ASP A 590 -16.80 7.72 8.38
C ASP A 590 -16.01 6.74 7.54
N ASP A 591 -15.36 5.75 8.19
CA ASP A 591 -14.64 4.68 7.52
C ASP A 591 -15.57 3.62 6.88
N GLY A 592 -16.86 3.64 7.21
CA GLY A 592 -17.85 2.69 6.73
C GLY A 592 -17.65 1.25 7.23
N ILE A 593 -16.81 1.04 8.25
CA ILE A 593 -16.46 -0.27 8.80
C ILE A 593 -16.77 -0.35 10.29
N HIS A 594 -16.22 0.59 11.05
CA HIS A 594 -16.36 0.58 12.51
C HIS A 594 -17.70 1.18 12.93
N PRO A 595 -18.44 0.51 13.82
CA PRO A 595 -19.67 1.05 14.36
C PRO A 595 -19.44 2.37 15.12
N ASN A 596 -20.30 3.36 14.89
CA ASN A 596 -20.41 4.59 15.69
C ASN A 596 -21.16 4.34 16.99
N ASP A 597 -21.44 5.36 17.78
CA ASP A 597 -22.09 5.20 19.11
C ASP A 597 -23.47 4.55 19.05
N ILE A 598 -24.21 4.73 17.95
CA ILE A 598 -25.48 4.03 17.71
C ILE A 598 -25.18 2.59 17.32
N GLY A 599 -24.32 2.41 16.35
CA GLY A 599 -23.97 1.10 15.81
C GLY A 599 -23.33 0.16 16.82
N ILE A 600 -22.55 0.67 17.79
CA ILE A 600 -21.98 -0.12 18.88
C ILE A 600 -23.08 -0.79 19.71
N LYS A 601 -24.15 -0.05 20.05
CA LYS A 601 -25.28 -0.56 20.82
C LYS A 601 -26.07 -1.58 20.01
N GLU A 602 -26.34 -1.28 18.76
CA GLU A 602 -27.09 -2.17 17.88
C GLU A 602 -26.30 -3.45 17.54
N TYR A 603 -24.97 -3.34 17.36
CA TYR A 603 -24.09 -4.49 17.17
C TYR A 603 -24.15 -5.43 18.39
N SER A 604 -23.98 -4.91 19.58
CA SER A 604 -24.03 -5.70 20.82
C SER A 604 -25.38 -6.36 21.01
N LYS A 605 -26.46 -5.58 20.88
CA LYS A 605 -27.82 -6.06 20.96
C LYS A 605 -28.12 -7.18 19.95
N PHE A 606 -27.72 -7.00 18.69
CA PHE A 606 -27.92 -7.99 17.64
C PHE A 606 -27.17 -9.29 17.93
N VAL A 607 -25.93 -9.22 18.40
CA VAL A 607 -25.11 -10.38 18.80
C VAL A 607 -25.80 -11.08 19.97
N HIS A 608 -26.24 -10.34 20.99
CA HIS A 608 -26.92 -10.88 22.18
C HIS A 608 -28.23 -11.58 21.83
N GLU A 609 -29.13 -10.92 21.07
CA GLU A 609 -30.42 -11.47 20.68
C GLU A 609 -30.26 -12.75 19.85
N LYS A 610 -29.28 -12.79 18.93
CA LYS A 610 -29.02 -13.97 18.12
C LYS A 610 -28.57 -15.16 18.94
N ILE A 611 -27.62 -14.96 19.85
CA ILE A 611 -27.15 -16.01 20.76
C ILE A 611 -28.28 -16.49 21.68
N LYS A 612 -29.03 -15.56 22.26
CA LYS A 612 -30.17 -15.88 23.12
C LYS A 612 -31.26 -16.69 22.41
N SER A 613 -31.63 -16.30 21.20
CA SER A 613 -32.65 -17.00 20.41
C SER A 613 -32.23 -18.44 20.04
N ASP A 614 -30.93 -18.65 19.69
CA ASP A 614 -30.42 -19.98 19.37
C ASP A 614 -30.35 -20.89 20.61
N MET A 615 -29.98 -20.36 21.76
CA MET A 615 -29.97 -21.13 23.03
C MET A 615 -31.35 -21.55 23.46
N LEU A 616 -32.37 -20.67 23.35
CA LEU A 616 -33.75 -20.95 23.71
C LEU A 616 -34.41 -22.00 22.80
N SER A 617 -34.13 -21.95 21.48
CA SER A 617 -34.70 -22.89 20.52
C SER A 617 -34.27 -24.34 20.76
N LYS A 618 -33.06 -24.55 21.32
CA LYS A 618 -32.55 -25.89 21.65
C LYS A 618 -33.12 -26.42 22.97
N SER A 619 -33.32 -25.57 23.98
CA SER A 619 -33.93 -25.98 25.26
C SER A 619 -35.38 -26.46 25.08
N SER A 620 -36.14 -25.83 24.18
CA SER A 620 -37.49 -26.25 23.83
C SER A 620 -37.54 -27.58 23.06
N ASN A 621 -36.58 -27.83 22.19
CA ASN A 621 -36.48 -29.09 21.45
C ASN A 621 -36.03 -30.27 22.32
N ASP A 622 -35.14 -30.06 23.28
CA ASP A 622 -34.75 -31.09 24.24
C ASP A 622 -35.86 -31.41 25.24
N SER A 623 -36.61 -30.41 25.70
CA SER A 623 -37.79 -30.59 26.53
C SER A 623 -38.88 -31.40 25.80
N ASN A 624 -39.12 -31.13 24.52
CA ASN A 624 -40.05 -31.91 23.69
C ASN A 624 -39.56 -33.33 23.40
N ARG A 625 -38.25 -33.55 23.22
CA ARG A 625 -37.68 -34.90 23.08
C ARG A 625 -37.79 -35.73 24.37
N ILE A 626 -37.59 -35.11 25.53
CA ILE A 626 -37.73 -35.76 26.85
C ILE A 626 -39.18 -36.10 27.08
N ASN A 627 -40.13 -35.20 26.76
CA ASN A 627 -41.58 -35.47 26.88
C ASN A 627 -42.05 -36.54 25.88
N HIS A 628 -41.57 -36.56 24.65
CA HIS A 628 -41.88 -37.63 23.69
C HIS A 628 -41.35 -39.00 24.13
N LYS A 629 -40.13 -39.07 24.71
CA LYS A 629 -39.58 -40.30 25.28
C LYS A 629 -40.35 -40.76 26.54
N ARG A 630 -40.89 -39.85 27.33
CA ARG A 630 -41.74 -40.19 28.48
C ARG A 630 -43.11 -40.69 28.04
N VAL A 631 -43.71 -40.12 26.99
CA VAL A 631 -45.03 -40.54 26.47
C VAL A 631 -44.92 -41.90 25.74
N THR A 632 -43.84 -42.20 25.05
CA THR A 632 -43.64 -43.52 24.41
C THR A 632 -43.28 -44.61 25.42
N ALA A 633 -42.58 -44.27 26.54
CA ALA A 633 -42.26 -45.23 27.60
C ALA A 633 -43.46 -45.55 28.50
N SER A 634 -44.52 -44.73 28.50
CA SER A 634 -45.79 -45.01 29.25
C SER A 634 -46.87 -45.68 28.39
N ALA A 635 -46.62 -45.96 27.11
CA ALA A 635 -47.53 -46.68 26.23
C ALA A 635 -47.20 -48.20 26.09
N ASP A 636 -46.06 -48.61 26.67
CA ASP A 636 -45.58 -50.00 26.64
C ASP A 636 -45.70 -50.73 28.03
N ILE A 637 -46.61 -50.26 28.93
CA ILE A 637 -46.93 -50.96 30.18
C ILE A 637 -48.39 -51.37 30.19
#